data_0e082a636fe851a556d98cda8aa24ba9
#
_entry.id   0e082a636fe851a556d98cda8aa24ba9
#
_cell.length_a   1.000
_cell.length_b   1.000
_cell.length_c   1.000
_cell.angle_alpha   90.00
_cell.angle_beta   90.00
_cell.angle_gamma   90.00
#
_symmetry.space_group_name_H-M   'P 1'
#
loop_
_entity.id
_entity.type
_entity.pdbx_description
1 polymer ?
#
loop_
_entity_poly.entity_id
_entity_poly.type
_entity_poly.pdbx_seq_one_letter_code
_entity_poly.pdbx_strand_id
1 'polypeptide(L)'
;MQKVSDFFGSLVFDDRVMKATLSAKVYQSLKKTIDEGAQLDISVANAVASAMKDWAIANGATHYTHWFQPLTGITAEKHDSFISPSPDGGVIMEFSGKELIKGEPDASSFPSGGLRATFEARGYTAWDPTSYAFIKGKTLCIPTAFCSYGGEALDKKTPLLRSMEALNKQALRILRLFGNDTVKCVRTSVGPEQEYFLITKEMYDQRPDIRFTGRTLFGSKPPKGQEMDDHYFGIIKPRVAAFMEELNDELWKLGVLAKTEHNEVAPAQHELAPIYTTTNIATDHNQLTMEIMQKVAAKHGLVCLLHEKPFAGVNGSGKHNNWSIATDAGVNLLSPGETPYENAQFLLFLCAVIKAVDDYQDLLRISVATAGNDHRLGANEAPPAVVSIFLGDELNAVLEAIENDTPYSGTEKTQMKLGVNVLPKFNRDTTDRNRTSPFAFTGNKFEFRMLGSSNSIACANIMLNSAVAESLKIYADRLEKADNFETALHEMIRKTIKDHKNIIFNGNGYDDSWIEEATEKRGLLNYRTTPDCVPHLLDKKNVDMLTSHGVFSEAELKSRYEITLDNYCKTVIIEANTMVDMAKTQILPAVESYAKEMALTASAKKSLDQSIACSYETGIVSKLSNLADQIAVNAESLAAAVDDAKNISDVGAESAAIRDSVLAKMGELRAVVDEAETLTAKDYWPYPSYADLLFGVR
;
A
#
# COMPACT_ATOMS: atom_id res chain seq x y z
N MET A 1 16.65 0.32 -31.84
CA MET A 1 15.90 0.32 -30.57
C MET A 1 14.42 0.21 -30.92
N GLN A 2 13.74 -0.80 -30.40
CA GLN A 2 12.29 -0.96 -30.63
C GLN A 2 11.54 0.15 -29.89
N LYS A 3 10.49 0.74 -30.47
CA LYS A 3 9.71 1.78 -29.80
C LYS A 3 8.81 1.15 -28.73
N VAL A 4 8.62 1.83 -27.60
CA VAL A 4 7.73 1.35 -26.53
C VAL A 4 6.32 1.04 -27.06
N SER A 5 5.79 1.84 -27.99
CA SER A 5 4.50 1.60 -28.64
C SER A 5 4.40 0.24 -29.36
N ASP A 6 5.53 -0.36 -29.75
CA ASP A 6 5.55 -1.59 -30.54
C ASP A 6 5.48 -2.84 -29.65
N PHE A 7 5.86 -2.73 -28.37
CA PHE A 7 5.87 -3.86 -27.44
C PHE A 7 5.01 -3.64 -26.19
N PHE A 8 4.41 -2.46 -25.99
CA PHE A 8 3.53 -2.20 -24.86
C PHE A 8 2.35 -3.18 -24.85
N GLY A 9 2.16 -3.88 -23.71
CA GLY A 9 1.12 -4.90 -23.55
C GLY A 9 1.34 -6.17 -24.39
N SER A 10 2.56 -6.41 -24.88
CA SER A 10 2.86 -7.60 -25.71
C SER A 10 2.64 -8.92 -24.96
N LEU A 11 2.70 -8.91 -23.64
CA LEU A 11 2.48 -10.06 -22.76
C LEU A 11 1.11 -10.01 -22.06
N VAL A 12 0.14 -9.26 -22.60
CA VAL A 12 -1.22 -9.12 -22.03
C VAL A 12 -2.26 -9.59 -23.03
N PHE A 13 -3.20 -10.43 -22.58
CA PHE A 13 -4.37 -10.83 -23.36
C PHE A 13 -5.44 -9.72 -23.26
N ASP A 14 -5.11 -8.57 -23.83
CA ASP A 14 -5.91 -7.34 -23.77
C ASP A 14 -7.02 -7.32 -24.84
N ASP A 15 -7.76 -6.21 -24.88
CA ASP A 15 -8.85 -6.01 -25.82
C ASP A 15 -8.41 -6.11 -27.29
N ARG A 16 -7.15 -5.73 -27.61
CA ARG A 16 -6.58 -5.84 -28.98
C ARG A 16 -6.38 -7.30 -29.35
N VAL A 17 -5.83 -8.09 -28.44
CA VAL A 17 -5.60 -9.52 -28.64
C VAL A 17 -6.94 -10.26 -28.69
N MET A 18 -7.88 -9.94 -27.82
CA MET A 18 -9.22 -10.52 -27.83
C MET A 18 -9.94 -10.29 -29.16
N LYS A 19 -9.90 -9.07 -29.69
CA LYS A 19 -10.48 -8.74 -31.01
C LYS A 19 -9.82 -9.49 -32.16
N ALA A 20 -8.52 -9.73 -32.08
CA ALA A 20 -7.77 -10.41 -33.12
C ALA A 20 -7.97 -11.94 -33.11
N THR A 21 -8.21 -12.52 -31.94
CA THR A 21 -8.22 -13.99 -31.73
C THR A 21 -9.63 -14.59 -31.56
N LEU A 22 -10.60 -13.82 -31.11
CA LEU A 22 -11.97 -14.25 -30.88
C LEU A 22 -12.86 -13.94 -32.09
N SER A 23 -13.86 -14.79 -32.34
CA SER A 23 -14.92 -14.42 -33.28
C SER A 23 -15.70 -13.20 -32.79
N ALA A 24 -16.24 -12.39 -33.72
CA ALA A 24 -16.98 -11.18 -33.34
C ALA A 24 -18.12 -11.44 -32.33
N LYS A 25 -18.82 -12.57 -32.47
CA LYS A 25 -19.92 -12.96 -31.56
C LYS A 25 -19.40 -13.25 -30.15
N VAL A 26 -18.31 -14.01 -30.03
CA VAL A 26 -17.69 -14.37 -28.74
C VAL A 26 -17.14 -13.10 -28.07
N TYR A 27 -16.44 -12.26 -28.82
CA TYR A 27 -15.90 -11.01 -28.32
C TYR A 27 -17.01 -10.08 -27.79
N GLN A 28 -18.10 -9.88 -28.54
CA GLN A 28 -19.23 -9.07 -28.12
C GLN A 28 -19.91 -9.62 -26.84
N SER A 29 -20.07 -10.95 -26.76
CA SER A 29 -20.63 -11.58 -25.56
C SER A 29 -19.73 -11.38 -24.32
N LEU A 30 -18.42 -11.55 -24.48
CA LEU A 30 -17.44 -11.29 -23.42
C LEU A 30 -17.46 -9.82 -23.00
N LYS A 31 -17.48 -8.89 -23.94
CA LYS A 31 -17.58 -7.45 -23.65
C LYS A 31 -18.85 -7.09 -22.88
N LYS A 32 -19.97 -7.71 -23.19
CA LYS A 32 -21.20 -7.53 -22.43
C LYS A 32 -21.06 -8.00 -20.98
N THR A 33 -20.35 -9.11 -20.74
CA THR A 33 -20.02 -9.55 -19.38
C THR A 33 -19.14 -8.52 -18.65
N ILE A 34 -18.08 -8.03 -19.30
CA ILE A 34 -17.13 -7.07 -18.72
C ILE A 34 -17.78 -5.72 -18.44
N ASP A 35 -18.59 -5.20 -19.36
CA ASP A 35 -19.11 -3.83 -19.29
C ASP A 35 -20.46 -3.73 -18.56
N GLU A 36 -21.29 -4.78 -18.63
CA GLU A 36 -22.65 -4.77 -18.10
C GLU A 36 -22.88 -5.79 -16.96
N GLY A 37 -21.87 -6.62 -16.61
CA GLY A 37 -22.01 -7.67 -15.60
C GLY A 37 -22.92 -8.84 -16.03
N ALA A 38 -23.12 -9.05 -17.34
CA ALA A 38 -23.94 -10.14 -17.86
C ALA A 38 -23.28 -11.51 -17.54
N GLN A 39 -24.10 -12.52 -17.25
CA GLN A 39 -23.61 -13.87 -16.98
C GLN A 39 -22.85 -14.42 -18.19
N LEU A 40 -21.68 -15.00 -17.94
CA LEU A 40 -20.83 -15.61 -18.97
C LEU A 40 -21.40 -17.00 -19.36
N ASP A 41 -21.63 -17.21 -20.66
CA ASP A 41 -21.99 -18.52 -21.19
C ASP A 41 -20.77 -19.45 -21.26
N ILE A 42 -20.94 -20.74 -20.92
CA ILE A 42 -19.85 -21.71 -20.91
C ILE A 42 -19.24 -21.92 -22.32
N SER A 43 -20.02 -21.78 -23.37
CA SER A 43 -19.51 -21.87 -24.76
C SER A 43 -18.60 -20.70 -25.11
N VAL A 44 -18.93 -19.52 -24.60
CA VAL A 44 -18.07 -18.32 -24.71
C VAL A 44 -16.79 -18.54 -23.92
N ALA A 45 -16.87 -19.06 -22.68
CA ALA A 45 -15.70 -19.36 -21.87
C ALA A 45 -14.77 -20.38 -22.53
N ASN A 46 -15.30 -21.44 -23.17
CA ASN A 46 -14.49 -22.41 -23.91
C ASN A 46 -13.74 -21.76 -25.08
N ALA A 47 -14.41 -20.89 -25.84
CA ALA A 47 -13.79 -20.18 -26.96
C ALA A 47 -12.68 -19.21 -26.47
N VAL A 48 -12.92 -18.50 -25.37
CA VAL A 48 -11.93 -17.60 -24.75
C VAL A 48 -10.74 -18.40 -24.21
N ALA A 49 -10.98 -19.51 -23.50
CA ALA A 49 -9.92 -20.37 -22.96
C ALA A 49 -9.01 -20.92 -24.08
N SER A 50 -9.59 -21.41 -25.18
CA SER A 50 -8.81 -21.89 -26.33
C SER A 50 -7.96 -20.77 -26.94
N ALA A 51 -8.55 -19.61 -27.20
CA ALA A 51 -7.82 -18.47 -27.78
C ALA A 51 -6.72 -17.97 -26.84
N MET A 52 -6.99 -17.89 -25.53
CA MET A 52 -6.05 -17.47 -24.51
C MET A 52 -4.87 -18.45 -24.40
N LYS A 53 -5.13 -19.77 -24.42
CA LYS A 53 -4.12 -20.81 -24.43
C LYS A 53 -3.23 -20.72 -25.71
N ASP A 54 -3.85 -20.63 -26.87
CA ASP A 54 -3.12 -20.60 -28.15
C ASP A 54 -2.23 -19.35 -28.23
N TRP A 55 -2.74 -18.20 -27.79
CA TRP A 55 -1.96 -16.96 -27.64
C TRP A 55 -0.81 -17.13 -26.63
N ALA A 56 -1.07 -17.72 -25.47
CA ALA A 56 -0.06 -17.92 -24.44
C ALA A 56 1.07 -18.84 -24.91
N ILE A 57 0.74 -19.95 -25.57
CA ILE A 57 1.71 -20.90 -26.13
C ILE A 57 2.53 -20.21 -27.22
N ALA A 58 1.92 -19.42 -28.10
CA ALA A 58 2.62 -18.66 -29.14
C ALA A 58 3.62 -17.65 -28.54
N ASN A 59 3.40 -17.19 -27.31
CA ASN A 59 4.29 -16.32 -26.53
C ASN A 59 5.20 -17.09 -25.56
N GLY A 60 5.31 -18.42 -25.71
CA GLY A 60 6.28 -19.27 -24.97
C GLY A 60 5.80 -19.79 -23.62
N ALA A 61 4.53 -19.61 -23.26
CA ALA A 61 3.98 -20.17 -22.02
C ALA A 61 3.80 -21.70 -22.14
N THR A 62 4.09 -22.38 -21.05
CA THR A 62 3.90 -23.84 -20.88
C THR A 62 2.96 -24.20 -19.76
N HIS A 63 2.71 -23.25 -18.88
CA HIS A 63 1.87 -23.38 -17.68
C HIS A 63 0.86 -22.24 -17.62
N TYR A 64 -0.17 -22.44 -16.79
CA TYR A 64 -1.10 -21.41 -16.37
C TYR A 64 -1.26 -21.42 -14.86
N THR A 65 -1.74 -20.32 -14.30
CA THR A 65 -2.09 -20.19 -12.89
C THR A 65 -3.31 -19.30 -12.72
N HIS A 66 -4.17 -19.65 -11.78
CA HIS A 66 -5.14 -18.72 -11.23
C HIS A 66 -4.41 -17.80 -10.26
N TRP A 67 -4.19 -16.59 -10.69
CA TRP A 67 -3.44 -15.56 -9.99
C TRP A 67 -4.40 -14.68 -9.19
N PHE A 68 -4.19 -14.54 -7.88
CA PHE A 68 -5.04 -13.73 -7.02
C PHE A 68 -4.27 -13.00 -5.92
N GLN A 69 -4.95 -12.07 -5.25
CA GLN A 69 -4.40 -11.27 -4.14
C GLN A 69 -4.81 -11.92 -2.81
N PRO A 70 -3.90 -12.59 -2.11
CA PRO A 70 -4.19 -13.25 -0.83
C PRO A 70 -4.39 -12.21 0.29
N LEU A 71 -4.91 -12.66 1.43
CA LEU A 71 -5.02 -11.82 2.63
C LEU A 71 -3.64 -11.44 3.20
N THR A 72 -2.64 -12.29 3.02
CA THR A 72 -1.24 -12.08 3.40
C THR A 72 -0.32 -12.29 2.20
N GLY A 73 0.81 -11.59 2.16
CA GLY A 73 1.73 -11.64 1.03
C GLY A 73 1.30 -10.76 -0.15
N ILE A 74 2.03 -10.85 -1.27
CA ILE A 74 1.84 -10.01 -2.45
C ILE A 74 0.85 -10.67 -3.41
N THR A 75 1.19 -11.86 -3.93
CA THR A 75 0.38 -12.65 -4.87
C THR A 75 0.36 -14.11 -4.47
N ALA A 76 -0.66 -14.85 -4.93
CA ALA A 76 -0.78 -16.29 -4.76
C ALA A 76 -0.92 -16.98 -6.11
N GLU A 77 -0.19 -18.07 -6.29
CA GLU A 77 -0.05 -18.81 -7.55
C GLU A 77 0.09 -20.31 -7.28
N LYS A 78 -0.51 -21.12 -8.17
CA LYS A 78 -0.26 -22.55 -8.27
C LYS A 78 -0.18 -22.90 -9.75
N HIS A 79 1.01 -23.21 -10.25
CA HIS A 79 1.24 -23.43 -11.66
C HIS A 79 0.83 -24.84 -12.09
N ASP A 80 -0.12 -24.92 -13.01
CA ASP A 80 -0.52 -26.15 -13.69
C ASP A 80 -0.04 -26.11 -15.15
N SER A 81 0.44 -27.24 -15.66
CA SER A 81 0.87 -27.37 -17.05
C SER A 81 -0.36 -27.50 -17.96
N PHE A 82 -0.25 -27.01 -19.21
CA PHE A 82 -1.27 -27.25 -20.23
C PHE A 82 -1.28 -28.69 -20.75
N ILE A 83 -0.40 -29.60 -20.30
CA ILE A 83 -0.29 -30.95 -20.83
C ILE A 83 -1.45 -31.82 -20.39
N SER A 84 -2.02 -32.54 -21.38
CA SER A 84 -2.93 -33.66 -21.15
C SER A 84 -2.42 -34.90 -21.92
N PRO A 85 -2.66 -36.12 -21.38
CA PRO A 85 -2.20 -37.32 -22.07
C PRO A 85 -3.01 -37.52 -23.36
N SER A 86 -2.32 -37.89 -24.45
CA SER A 86 -2.93 -38.31 -25.70
C SER A 86 -3.14 -39.82 -25.72
N PRO A 87 -4.18 -40.34 -26.40
CA PRO A 87 -4.46 -41.78 -26.48
C PRO A 87 -3.34 -42.61 -27.10
N ASP A 88 -2.47 -42.02 -27.88
CA ASP A 88 -1.29 -42.67 -28.50
C ASP A 88 -0.04 -42.69 -27.61
N GLY A 89 -0.16 -42.27 -26.34
CA GLY A 89 0.95 -42.21 -25.39
C GLY A 89 1.78 -40.96 -25.46
N GLY A 90 1.39 -40.00 -26.30
CA GLY A 90 1.98 -38.63 -26.34
C GLY A 90 1.28 -37.66 -25.39
N VAL A 91 1.43 -36.37 -25.65
CA VAL A 91 0.76 -35.28 -24.93
C VAL A 91 0.14 -34.29 -25.89
N ILE A 92 -0.97 -33.70 -25.46
CA ILE A 92 -1.60 -32.55 -26.12
C ILE A 92 -1.61 -31.36 -25.15
N MET A 93 -1.78 -30.18 -25.70
CA MET A 93 -1.91 -28.94 -24.90
C MET A 93 -3.38 -28.55 -24.84
N GLU A 94 -3.98 -28.63 -23.65
CA GLU A 94 -5.39 -28.34 -23.43
C GLU A 94 -5.59 -27.27 -22.38
N PHE A 95 -6.65 -26.51 -22.51
CA PHE A 95 -7.15 -25.59 -21.50
C PHE A 95 -8.62 -25.30 -21.82
N SER A 96 -9.50 -25.72 -20.94
CA SER A 96 -10.95 -25.64 -21.13
C SER A 96 -11.56 -24.38 -20.48
N GLY A 97 -12.76 -24.02 -20.90
CA GLY A 97 -13.53 -22.97 -20.23
C GLY A 97 -13.86 -23.29 -18.78
N LYS A 98 -13.96 -24.56 -18.40
CA LYS A 98 -14.14 -24.97 -17.01
C LYS A 98 -12.90 -24.62 -16.18
N GLU A 99 -11.71 -24.90 -16.71
CA GLU A 99 -10.44 -24.58 -16.07
C GLU A 99 -10.18 -23.06 -16.04
N LEU A 100 -10.64 -22.31 -17.05
CA LEU A 100 -10.59 -20.86 -17.05
C LEU A 100 -11.50 -20.27 -15.96
N ILE A 101 -12.77 -20.68 -15.90
CA ILE A 101 -13.76 -20.10 -14.99
C ILE A 101 -13.45 -20.42 -13.53
N LYS A 102 -13.03 -21.66 -13.23
CA LYS A 102 -12.93 -22.14 -11.86
C LYS A 102 -11.71 -23.02 -11.64
N GLY A 103 -10.97 -22.76 -10.57
CA GLY A 103 -9.99 -23.66 -9.98
C GLY A 103 -10.46 -24.16 -8.61
N GLU A 104 -9.88 -25.26 -8.16
CA GLU A 104 -10.18 -25.88 -6.86
C GLU A 104 -8.87 -26.09 -6.06
N PRO A 105 -8.18 -25.00 -5.63
CA PRO A 105 -6.96 -25.13 -4.86
C PRO A 105 -7.24 -25.63 -3.44
N ASP A 106 -6.22 -26.19 -2.81
CA ASP A 106 -6.25 -26.50 -1.38
C ASP A 106 -6.19 -25.18 -0.58
N ALA A 107 -7.27 -24.87 0.14
CA ALA A 107 -7.38 -23.67 0.96
C ALA A 107 -6.86 -23.87 2.40
N SER A 108 -6.40 -25.07 2.78
CA SER A 108 -5.98 -25.36 4.16
C SER A 108 -4.75 -24.59 4.58
N SER A 109 -3.90 -24.17 3.63
CA SER A 109 -2.68 -23.41 3.88
C SER A 109 -2.88 -21.87 3.85
N PHE A 110 -4.10 -21.39 3.55
CA PHE A 110 -4.41 -19.97 3.53
C PHE A 110 -5.04 -19.51 4.85
N PRO A 111 -4.71 -18.28 5.34
CA PRO A 111 -5.37 -17.71 6.50
C PRO A 111 -6.86 -17.59 6.28
N SER A 112 -7.67 -18.11 7.19
CA SER A 112 -9.14 -18.08 7.08
C SER A 112 -9.84 -17.33 8.23
N GLY A 113 -9.14 -17.01 9.33
CA GLY A 113 -9.70 -16.32 10.49
C GLY A 113 -11.01 -16.95 10.99
N GLY A 114 -11.06 -18.29 11.02
CA GLY A 114 -12.24 -19.04 11.46
C GLY A 114 -13.35 -19.24 10.41
N LEU A 115 -13.21 -18.73 9.19
CA LEU A 115 -14.20 -18.93 8.10
C LEU A 115 -14.26 -20.37 7.60
N ARG A 116 -13.22 -21.14 7.82
CA ARG A 116 -13.09 -22.51 7.33
C ARG A 116 -13.01 -23.48 8.51
N ALA A 117 -13.79 -24.55 8.46
CA ALA A 117 -13.62 -25.65 9.41
C ALA A 117 -12.28 -26.35 9.18
N THR A 118 -11.69 -26.90 10.24
CA THR A 118 -10.35 -27.52 10.19
C THR A 118 -10.24 -28.65 9.16
N PHE A 119 -11.33 -29.38 8.92
CA PHE A 119 -11.36 -30.50 7.97
C PHE A 119 -11.65 -30.06 6.52
N GLU A 120 -12.02 -28.80 6.28
CA GLU A 120 -12.27 -28.29 4.94
C GLU A 120 -10.94 -27.92 4.28
N ALA A 121 -10.59 -28.59 3.19
CA ALA A 121 -9.38 -28.29 2.43
C ALA A 121 -9.67 -27.52 1.14
N ARG A 122 -10.86 -27.69 0.54
CA ARG A 122 -11.18 -27.11 -0.77
C ARG A 122 -11.52 -25.64 -0.68
N GLY A 123 -10.94 -24.85 -1.57
CA GLY A 123 -11.37 -23.50 -1.92
C GLY A 123 -11.69 -23.39 -3.41
N TYR A 124 -12.16 -22.24 -3.84
CA TYR A 124 -12.47 -21.97 -5.24
C TYR A 124 -11.84 -20.67 -5.69
N THR A 125 -11.19 -20.73 -6.86
CA THR A 125 -10.86 -19.51 -7.62
C THR A 125 -11.89 -19.28 -8.69
N ALA A 126 -12.25 -18.02 -8.95
CA ALA A 126 -13.20 -17.64 -10.00
C ALA A 126 -12.56 -16.58 -10.91
N TRP A 127 -12.56 -16.85 -12.22
CA TRP A 127 -12.01 -15.91 -13.20
C TRP A 127 -12.67 -14.52 -13.11
N ASP A 128 -11.84 -13.48 -13.08
CA ASP A 128 -12.27 -12.09 -13.21
C ASP A 128 -12.05 -11.61 -14.66
N PRO A 129 -13.08 -11.55 -15.48
CA PRO A 129 -12.95 -11.08 -16.86
C PRO A 129 -12.73 -9.57 -16.98
N THR A 130 -12.86 -8.81 -15.90
CA THR A 130 -12.63 -7.35 -15.87
C THR A 130 -11.17 -6.96 -15.68
N SER A 131 -10.29 -7.95 -15.45
CA SER A 131 -8.84 -7.80 -15.42
C SER A 131 -8.19 -8.70 -16.46
N TYR A 132 -7.16 -8.21 -17.14
CA TYR A 132 -6.55 -8.94 -18.24
C TYR A 132 -5.60 -10.04 -17.74
N ALA A 133 -5.66 -11.22 -18.38
CA ALA A 133 -4.65 -12.24 -18.22
C ALA A 133 -3.32 -11.81 -18.85
N PHE A 134 -2.21 -12.24 -18.28
CA PHE A 134 -0.88 -11.84 -18.71
C PHE A 134 0.12 -12.99 -18.61
N ILE A 135 1.25 -12.90 -19.32
CA ILE A 135 2.31 -13.90 -19.26
C ILE A 135 3.46 -13.38 -18.40
N LYS A 136 3.81 -14.15 -17.38
CA LYS A 136 4.95 -13.92 -16.50
C LYS A 136 5.92 -15.09 -16.62
N GLY A 137 7.08 -14.87 -17.24
CA GLY A 137 8.02 -15.94 -17.59
C GLY A 137 7.41 -16.92 -18.58
N LYS A 138 7.17 -18.16 -18.16
CA LYS A 138 6.56 -19.22 -18.96
C LYS A 138 5.14 -19.58 -18.49
N THR A 139 4.49 -18.72 -17.73
CA THR A 139 3.20 -18.97 -17.11
C THR A 139 2.18 -17.93 -17.51
N LEU A 140 1.04 -18.38 -18.01
CA LEU A 140 -0.16 -17.58 -18.19
C LEU A 140 -0.80 -17.34 -16.81
N CYS A 141 -0.80 -16.09 -16.34
CA CYS A 141 -1.44 -15.66 -15.10
C CYS A 141 -2.85 -15.14 -15.40
N ILE A 142 -3.84 -15.77 -14.79
CA ILE A 142 -5.26 -15.45 -14.98
C ILE A 142 -5.76 -14.80 -13.70
N PRO A 143 -6.12 -13.48 -13.71
CA PRO A 143 -6.65 -12.82 -12.53
C PRO A 143 -7.95 -13.48 -12.05
N THR A 144 -8.01 -13.82 -10.76
CA THR A 144 -9.15 -14.51 -10.16
C THR A 144 -9.50 -13.94 -8.78
N ALA A 145 -10.75 -14.14 -8.38
CA ALA A 145 -11.18 -14.12 -7.00
C ALA A 145 -10.86 -15.45 -6.31
N PHE A 146 -10.80 -15.47 -4.98
CA PHE A 146 -10.60 -16.68 -4.19
C PHE A 146 -11.54 -16.72 -3.00
N CYS A 147 -12.27 -17.85 -2.84
CA CYS A 147 -13.21 -18.03 -1.74
C CYS A 147 -13.07 -19.40 -1.07
N SER A 148 -13.63 -19.51 0.14
CA SER A 148 -13.75 -20.75 0.89
C SER A 148 -14.71 -21.75 0.21
N TYR A 149 -14.79 -22.94 0.76
CA TYR A 149 -15.80 -23.94 0.34
C TYR A 149 -17.24 -23.40 0.55
N GLY A 150 -17.47 -22.61 1.58
CA GLY A 150 -18.75 -21.95 1.87
C GLY A 150 -19.07 -20.74 1.00
N GLY A 151 -18.09 -20.23 0.25
CA GLY A 151 -18.24 -19.07 -0.64
C GLY A 151 -17.81 -17.73 -0.04
N GLU A 152 -17.29 -17.71 1.20
CA GLU A 152 -16.76 -16.51 1.81
C GLU A 152 -15.45 -16.09 1.15
N ALA A 153 -15.25 -14.79 0.93
CA ALA A 153 -14.06 -14.25 0.32
C ALA A 153 -12.82 -14.43 1.20
N LEU A 154 -11.80 -15.12 0.67
CA LEU A 154 -10.48 -15.32 1.28
C LEU A 154 -9.38 -14.50 0.60
N ASP A 155 -9.78 -13.52 -0.20
CA ASP A 155 -8.90 -12.63 -0.97
C ASP A 155 -9.23 -11.16 -0.73
N LYS A 156 -8.48 -10.29 -1.41
CA LYS A 156 -8.72 -8.83 -1.40
C LYS A 156 -9.51 -8.35 -2.62
N LYS A 157 -9.52 -9.12 -3.72
CA LYS A 157 -10.19 -8.74 -4.97
C LYS A 157 -11.71 -8.79 -4.85
N THR A 158 -12.28 -9.84 -4.26
CA THR A 158 -13.73 -10.00 -4.13
C THR A 158 -14.37 -8.81 -3.43
N PRO A 159 -13.95 -8.39 -2.21
CA PRO A 159 -14.53 -7.21 -1.58
C PRO A 159 -14.21 -5.90 -2.34
N LEU A 160 -13.10 -5.82 -3.08
CA LEU A 160 -12.81 -4.67 -3.92
C LEU A 160 -13.86 -4.52 -5.03
N LEU A 161 -14.13 -5.59 -5.78
CA LEU A 161 -15.16 -5.59 -6.82
C LEU A 161 -16.55 -5.27 -6.25
N ARG A 162 -16.93 -5.87 -5.12
CA ARG A 162 -18.19 -5.57 -4.42
C ARG A 162 -18.30 -4.09 -4.02
N SER A 163 -17.21 -3.47 -3.55
CA SER A 163 -17.20 -2.04 -3.18
C SER A 163 -17.33 -1.13 -4.40
N MET A 164 -16.73 -1.50 -5.53
CA MET A 164 -16.87 -0.78 -6.79
C MET A 164 -18.31 -0.85 -7.32
N GLU A 165 -18.97 -2.01 -7.24
CA GLU A 165 -20.37 -2.18 -7.60
C GLU A 165 -21.30 -1.37 -6.69
N ALA A 166 -21.06 -1.35 -5.38
CA ALA A 166 -21.81 -0.57 -4.42
C ALA A 166 -21.74 0.92 -4.75
N LEU A 167 -20.54 1.45 -5.02
CA LEU A 167 -20.36 2.85 -5.42
C LEU A 167 -21.02 3.15 -6.75
N ASN A 168 -20.83 2.31 -7.77
CA ASN A 168 -21.48 2.44 -9.07
C ASN A 168 -23.00 2.59 -8.95
N LYS A 169 -23.62 1.69 -8.18
CA LYS A 169 -25.07 1.68 -7.94
C LYS A 169 -25.57 3.02 -7.38
N GLN A 170 -24.88 3.57 -6.39
CA GLN A 170 -25.33 4.80 -5.73
C GLN A 170 -25.02 6.04 -6.57
N ALA A 171 -23.85 6.07 -7.24
CA ALA A 171 -23.48 7.17 -8.13
C ALA A 171 -24.45 7.29 -9.32
N LEU A 172 -24.90 6.17 -9.90
CA LEU A 172 -25.90 6.19 -10.97
C LEU A 172 -27.25 6.75 -10.49
N ARG A 173 -27.69 6.47 -9.25
CA ARG A 173 -28.90 7.09 -8.67
C ARG A 173 -28.77 8.61 -8.64
N ILE A 174 -27.63 9.12 -8.17
CA ILE A 174 -27.36 10.57 -8.14
C ILE A 174 -27.38 11.16 -9.54
N LEU A 175 -26.66 10.55 -10.52
CA LEU A 175 -26.60 11.06 -11.88
C LEU A 175 -27.97 11.15 -12.54
N ARG A 176 -28.86 10.18 -12.28
CA ARG A 176 -30.26 10.22 -12.77
C ARG A 176 -31.03 11.40 -12.19
N LEU A 177 -30.82 11.76 -10.93
CA LEU A 177 -31.44 12.94 -10.32
C LEU A 177 -30.99 14.26 -10.97
N PHE A 178 -29.77 14.28 -11.54
CA PHE A 178 -29.30 15.39 -12.38
C PHE A 178 -29.76 15.29 -13.85
N GLY A 179 -30.64 14.34 -14.18
CA GLY A 179 -31.17 14.15 -15.53
C GLY A 179 -30.21 13.41 -16.48
N ASN A 180 -29.18 12.78 -15.98
CA ASN A 180 -28.24 12.00 -16.81
C ASN A 180 -28.63 10.52 -16.84
N ASP A 181 -29.46 10.15 -17.82
CA ASP A 181 -29.90 8.77 -18.04
C ASP A 181 -29.03 8.01 -19.03
N THR A 182 -28.03 8.65 -19.62
CA THR A 182 -27.17 8.07 -20.67
C THR A 182 -25.99 7.27 -20.10
N VAL A 183 -25.53 7.63 -18.91
CA VAL A 183 -24.45 6.94 -18.20
C VAL A 183 -24.93 5.57 -17.72
N LYS A 184 -24.20 4.51 -18.12
CA LYS A 184 -24.51 3.12 -17.75
C LYS A 184 -23.67 2.61 -16.59
N CYS A 185 -22.47 3.17 -16.42
CA CYS A 185 -21.53 2.72 -15.40
C CYS A 185 -20.70 3.89 -14.88
N VAL A 186 -20.47 3.89 -13.57
CA VAL A 186 -19.52 4.76 -12.88
C VAL A 186 -18.41 3.89 -12.30
N ARG A 187 -17.17 4.25 -12.57
CA ARG A 187 -16.01 3.50 -12.12
C ARG A 187 -15.08 4.37 -11.31
N THR A 188 -14.46 3.80 -10.30
CA THR A 188 -13.34 4.42 -9.60
C THR A 188 -12.05 4.15 -10.37
N SER A 189 -11.15 5.11 -10.34
CA SER A 189 -9.81 5.01 -10.92
C SER A 189 -8.76 5.32 -9.87
N VAL A 190 -7.58 4.69 -10.00
CA VAL A 190 -6.47 4.85 -9.08
C VAL A 190 -5.15 4.88 -9.83
N GLY A 191 -4.23 5.76 -9.37
CA GLY A 191 -2.83 5.77 -9.73
C GLY A 191 -1.99 5.71 -8.45
N PRO A 192 -1.49 4.54 -8.05
CA PRO A 192 -0.66 4.41 -6.85
C PRO A 192 0.80 4.75 -7.17
N GLU A 193 1.39 5.65 -6.40
CA GLU A 193 2.81 5.98 -6.44
C GLU A 193 3.57 5.02 -5.52
N GLN A 194 4.52 4.24 -6.05
CA GLN A 194 5.23 3.21 -5.30
C GLN A 194 6.62 3.70 -4.90
N GLU A 195 6.81 3.96 -3.62
CA GLU A 195 8.13 4.23 -3.04
C GLU A 195 8.81 2.92 -2.61
N TYR A 196 10.14 2.89 -2.68
CA TYR A 196 10.95 1.73 -2.35
C TYR A 196 12.41 2.11 -2.07
N PHE A 197 13.16 1.22 -1.38
CA PHE A 197 14.60 1.35 -1.20
C PHE A 197 15.35 0.32 -2.03
N LEU A 198 16.55 0.68 -2.48
CA LEU A 198 17.49 -0.23 -3.14
C LEU A 198 18.79 -0.34 -2.34
N ILE A 199 19.17 -1.55 -1.97
CA ILE A 199 20.47 -1.87 -1.35
C ILE A 199 21.19 -2.94 -2.17
N THR A 200 22.49 -3.08 -1.96
CA THR A 200 23.22 -4.16 -2.65
C THR A 200 22.88 -5.52 -2.05
N LYS A 201 22.81 -6.53 -2.90
CA LYS A 201 22.55 -7.91 -2.46
C LYS A 201 23.61 -8.41 -1.47
N GLU A 202 24.86 -8.02 -1.66
CA GLU A 202 25.96 -8.38 -0.77
C GLU A 202 25.71 -7.93 0.69
N MET A 203 25.26 -6.68 0.88
CA MET A 203 24.93 -6.14 2.21
C MET A 203 23.66 -6.78 2.78
N TYR A 204 22.66 -7.03 1.93
CA TYR A 204 21.43 -7.72 2.32
C TYR A 204 21.72 -9.12 2.87
N ASP A 205 22.60 -9.88 2.21
CA ASP A 205 22.94 -11.25 2.61
C ASP A 205 23.63 -11.29 3.99
N GLN A 206 24.26 -10.19 4.43
CA GLN A 206 24.92 -10.04 5.72
C GLN A 206 23.99 -9.52 6.84
N ARG A 207 22.72 -9.17 6.54
CA ARG A 207 21.79 -8.58 7.49
C ARG A 207 20.57 -9.49 7.74
N PRO A 208 20.61 -10.36 8.77
CA PRO A 208 19.50 -11.26 9.08
C PRO A 208 18.17 -10.52 9.33
N ASP A 209 18.21 -9.35 9.98
CA ASP A 209 17.04 -8.52 10.22
C ASP A 209 16.35 -8.10 8.91
N ILE A 210 17.08 -7.56 7.93
CA ILE A 210 16.49 -7.18 6.65
C ILE A 210 15.97 -8.41 5.90
N ARG A 211 16.68 -9.55 5.97
CA ARG A 211 16.26 -10.79 5.31
C ARG A 211 14.97 -11.39 5.86
N PHE A 212 14.76 -11.34 7.16
CA PHE A 212 13.59 -11.94 7.82
C PHE A 212 12.43 -10.97 7.98
N THR A 213 12.71 -9.68 8.13
CA THR A 213 11.68 -8.69 8.50
C THR A 213 11.51 -7.55 7.50
N GLY A 214 12.40 -7.41 6.53
CA GLY A 214 12.39 -6.32 5.55
C GLY A 214 12.94 -5.00 6.08
N ARG A 215 13.34 -4.91 7.35
CA ARG A 215 13.87 -3.70 7.99
C ARG A 215 15.07 -3.96 8.88
N THR A 216 15.85 -2.92 9.15
CA THR A 216 16.90 -2.96 10.15
C THR A 216 16.31 -2.90 11.56
N LEU A 217 16.70 -3.85 12.42
CA LEU A 217 16.32 -3.89 13.83
C LEU A 217 17.36 -3.21 14.72
N PHE A 218 18.61 -3.12 14.24
CA PHE A 218 19.73 -2.41 14.84
C PHE A 218 20.38 -1.51 13.77
N GLY A 219 21.03 -0.45 14.23
CA GLY A 219 21.84 0.43 13.41
C GLY A 219 21.94 1.84 14.00
N SER A 220 23.18 2.24 14.30
CA SER A 220 23.48 3.59 14.75
C SER A 220 23.33 4.60 13.64
N LYS A 221 23.03 5.86 14.01
CA LYS A 221 22.89 6.97 13.05
C LYS A 221 24.21 7.18 12.26
N PRO A 222 24.18 7.19 10.90
CA PRO A 222 25.36 7.44 10.11
C PRO A 222 25.80 8.92 10.21
N PRO A 223 27.07 9.23 9.87
CA PRO A 223 27.56 10.61 9.85
C PRO A 223 26.81 11.52 8.89
N LYS A 224 26.27 10.98 7.81
CA LYS A 224 25.39 11.65 6.86
C LYS A 224 24.11 10.81 6.67
N GLY A 225 22.95 11.48 6.78
CA GLY A 225 21.64 10.93 6.42
C GLY A 225 21.04 11.73 5.26
N GLN A 226 19.93 12.39 5.52
CA GLN A 226 19.18 13.20 4.54
C GLN A 226 19.27 14.72 4.83
N GLU A 227 20.19 15.15 5.70
CA GLU A 227 20.28 16.53 6.22
C GLU A 227 20.55 17.58 5.15
N MET A 228 21.11 17.19 4.00
CA MET A 228 21.45 18.09 2.92
C MET A 228 20.35 18.26 1.88
N ASP A 229 19.27 17.48 1.95
CA ASP A 229 18.19 17.44 0.94
C ASP A 229 18.71 17.26 -0.50
N ASP A 230 19.83 16.53 -0.64
CA ASP A 230 20.59 16.41 -1.89
C ASP A 230 20.28 15.13 -2.69
N HIS A 231 19.35 14.31 -2.25
CA HIS A 231 18.98 13.07 -2.94
C HIS A 231 17.77 13.22 -3.85
N TYR A 232 16.71 13.88 -3.41
CA TYR A 232 15.44 13.99 -4.15
C TYR A 232 15.61 14.55 -5.57
N PHE A 233 16.28 15.66 -5.74
CA PHE A 233 16.65 16.26 -7.05
C PHE A 233 18.05 15.86 -7.52
N GLY A 234 18.67 14.88 -6.87
CA GLY A 234 19.98 14.38 -7.24
C GLY A 234 19.97 13.56 -8.54
N ILE A 235 21.17 13.34 -9.08
CA ILE A 235 21.36 12.49 -10.24
C ILE A 235 21.00 11.04 -9.88
N ILE A 236 20.20 10.38 -10.73
CA ILE A 236 19.96 8.94 -10.62
C ILE A 236 21.27 8.23 -10.92
N LYS A 237 21.76 7.44 -9.97
CA LYS A 237 23.03 6.72 -10.10
C LYS A 237 22.98 5.69 -11.24
N PRO A 238 24.10 5.44 -11.97
CA PRO A 238 24.07 4.59 -13.16
C PRO A 238 23.48 3.20 -12.95
N ARG A 239 23.79 2.54 -11.83
CA ARG A 239 23.25 1.21 -11.52
C ARG A 239 21.74 1.25 -11.21
N VAL A 240 21.27 2.32 -10.59
CA VAL A 240 19.84 2.54 -10.35
C VAL A 240 19.12 2.84 -11.67
N ALA A 241 19.70 3.67 -12.54
CA ALA A 241 19.14 3.97 -13.84
C ALA A 241 18.98 2.71 -14.70
N ALA A 242 19.99 1.81 -14.72
CA ALA A 242 19.91 0.54 -15.43
C ALA A 242 18.79 -0.38 -14.88
N PHE A 243 18.61 -0.41 -13.55
CA PHE A 243 17.51 -1.11 -12.93
C PHE A 243 16.15 -0.52 -13.33
N MET A 244 16.01 0.82 -13.29
CA MET A 244 14.76 1.51 -13.66
C MET A 244 14.40 1.30 -15.13
N GLU A 245 15.38 1.35 -16.03
CA GLU A 245 15.19 1.08 -17.46
C GLU A 245 14.65 -0.34 -17.70
N GLU A 246 15.26 -1.37 -17.12
CA GLU A 246 14.77 -2.74 -17.27
C GLU A 246 13.42 -2.95 -16.60
N LEU A 247 13.19 -2.31 -15.44
CA LEU A 247 11.90 -2.36 -14.75
C LEU A 247 10.78 -1.78 -15.63
N ASN A 248 11.00 -0.63 -16.25
CA ASN A 248 10.04 -0.04 -17.16
C ASN A 248 9.73 -0.95 -18.34
N ASP A 249 10.74 -1.52 -18.97
CA ASP A 249 10.55 -2.43 -20.10
C ASP A 249 9.71 -3.66 -19.74
N GLU A 250 9.97 -4.28 -18.59
CA GLU A 250 9.19 -5.43 -18.10
C GLU A 250 7.75 -5.02 -17.75
N LEU A 251 7.56 -3.88 -17.10
CA LEU A 251 6.23 -3.37 -16.74
C LEU A 251 5.41 -2.98 -17.98
N TRP A 252 6.03 -2.35 -18.98
CA TRP A 252 5.36 -1.98 -20.23
C TRP A 252 4.91 -3.20 -21.03
N LYS A 253 5.71 -4.28 -21.10
CA LYS A 253 5.29 -5.56 -21.70
C LYS A 253 4.03 -6.13 -21.04
N LEU A 254 3.90 -5.92 -19.71
CA LEU A 254 2.78 -6.35 -18.89
C LEU A 254 1.62 -5.35 -18.85
N GLY A 255 1.66 -4.29 -19.67
CA GLY A 255 0.59 -3.32 -19.80
C GLY A 255 0.48 -2.30 -18.66
N VAL A 256 1.43 -2.30 -17.73
CA VAL A 256 1.50 -1.29 -16.67
C VAL A 256 2.00 0.02 -17.24
N LEU A 257 1.23 1.10 -17.03
CA LEU A 257 1.54 2.44 -17.53
C LEU A 257 2.57 3.16 -16.63
N ALA A 258 3.71 2.52 -16.32
CA ALA A 258 4.81 3.15 -15.60
C ALA A 258 5.29 4.39 -16.36
N LYS A 259 5.32 5.55 -15.68
CA LYS A 259 5.58 6.84 -16.35
C LYS A 259 6.67 7.66 -15.71
N THR A 260 6.65 7.76 -14.38
CA THR A 260 7.57 8.63 -13.65
C THR A 260 8.44 7.78 -12.73
N GLU A 261 9.72 8.09 -12.72
CA GLU A 261 10.69 7.50 -11.80
C GLU A 261 11.67 8.59 -11.35
N HIS A 262 12.00 8.61 -10.08
CA HIS A 262 12.94 9.56 -9.51
C HIS A 262 13.50 9.08 -8.17
N ASN A 263 14.47 9.80 -7.63
CA ASN A 263 14.93 9.62 -6.27
C ASN A 263 13.93 10.21 -5.28
N GLU A 264 13.80 9.58 -4.12
CA GLU A 264 13.08 10.10 -2.97
C GLU A 264 14.01 10.78 -1.96
N VAL A 265 13.45 11.32 -0.86
CA VAL A 265 14.19 12.17 0.10
C VAL A 265 15.28 11.39 0.82
N ALA A 266 15.00 10.17 1.28
CA ALA A 266 16.01 9.37 1.97
C ALA A 266 17.07 8.81 1.00
N PRO A 267 18.35 8.73 1.41
CA PRO A 267 19.36 8.05 0.62
C PRO A 267 18.94 6.62 0.28
N ALA A 268 19.22 6.16 -0.93
CA ALA A 268 18.84 4.86 -1.49
C ALA A 268 17.31 4.66 -1.68
N GLN A 269 16.50 5.69 -1.50
CA GLN A 269 15.05 5.67 -1.72
C GLN A 269 14.68 6.20 -3.12
N HIS A 270 13.69 5.57 -3.74
CA HIS A 270 13.22 5.88 -5.09
C HIS A 270 11.70 5.71 -5.18
N GLU A 271 11.10 6.26 -6.23
CA GLU A 271 9.67 6.15 -6.50
C GLU A 271 9.41 5.78 -7.97
N LEU A 272 8.35 5.00 -8.19
CA LEU A 272 7.73 4.77 -9.49
C LEU A 272 6.27 5.17 -9.43
N ALA A 273 5.84 6.05 -10.33
CA ALA A 273 4.45 6.48 -10.45
C ALA A 273 3.85 6.08 -11.81
N PRO A 274 2.78 5.26 -11.84
CA PRO A 274 2.07 4.92 -13.07
C PRO A 274 0.99 5.96 -13.41
N ILE A 275 0.55 5.96 -14.66
CA ILE A 275 -0.71 6.61 -15.03
C ILE A 275 -1.85 5.79 -14.42
N TYR A 276 -2.89 6.48 -13.93
CA TYR A 276 -4.07 5.86 -13.34
C TYR A 276 -4.85 4.98 -14.32
N THR A 277 -5.52 3.97 -13.79
CA THR A 277 -6.48 3.13 -14.50
C THR A 277 -7.64 2.77 -13.57
N THR A 278 -8.58 1.94 -14.02
CA THR A 278 -9.68 1.46 -13.15
C THR A 278 -9.13 0.79 -11.91
N THR A 279 -9.76 0.98 -10.77
CA THR A 279 -9.24 0.54 -9.45
C THR A 279 -8.90 -0.95 -9.42
N ASN A 280 -9.71 -1.81 -10.07
CA ASN A 280 -9.43 -3.24 -10.15
C ASN A 280 -8.11 -3.53 -10.89
N ILE A 281 -7.94 -2.98 -12.09
CA ILE A 281 -6.71 -3.16 -12.88
C ILE A 281 -5.51 -2.51 -12.18
N ALA A 282 -5.67 -1.30 -11.63
CA ALA A 282 -4.60 -0.63 -10.90
C ALA A 282 -4.10 -1.44 -9.71
N THR A 283 -5.02 -2.14 -9.03
CA THR A 283 -4.68 -2.99 -7.88
C THR A 283 -3.89 -4.21 -8.32
N ASP A 284 -4.30 -4.90 -9.37
CA ASP A 284 -3.54 -6.01 -9.95
C ASP A 284 -2.17 -5.55 -10.46
N HIS A 285 -2.12 -4.42 -11.16
CA HIS A 285 -0.88 -3.82 -11.65
C HIS A 285 0.09 -3.45 -10.52
N ASN A 286 -0.41 -2.92 -9.40
CA ASN A 286 0.46 -2.59 -8.26
C ASN A 286 1.06 -3.85 -7.60
N GLN A 287 0.27 -4.92 -7.43
CA GLN A 287 0.78 -6.19 -6.92
C GLN A 287 1.86 -6.76 -7.86
N LEU A 288 1.60 -6.72 -9.16
CA LEU A 288 2.56 -7.16 -10.18
C LEU A 288 3.82 -6.29 -10.18
N THR A 289 3.67 -4.97 -10.07
CA THR A 289 4.79 -4.02 -9.99
C THR A 289 5.72 -4.34 -8.81
N MET A 290 5.17 -4.58 -7.62
CA MET A 290 5.96 -4.96 -6.44
C MET A 290 6.77 -6.23 -6.66
N GLU A 291 6.18 -7.24 -7.29
CA GLU A 291 6.86 -8.51 -7.61
C GLU A 291 7.97 -8.30 -8.66
N ILE A 292 7.68 -7.56 -9.73
CA ILE A 292 8.65 -7.31 -10.80
C ILE A 292 9.83 -6.46 -10.31
N MET A 293 9.58 -5.44 -9.47
CA MET A 293 10.64 -4.65 -8.83
C MET A 293 11.66 -5.54 -8.11
N GLN A 294 11.19 -6.50 -7.31
CA GLN A 294 12.07 -7.41 -6.59
C GLN A 294 12.85 -8.33 -7.55
N LYS A 295 12.21 -8.85 -8.59
CA LYS A 295 12.84 -9.71 -9.59
C LYS A 295 13.90 -8.99 -10.42
N VAL A 296 13.58 -7.76 -10.87
CA VAL A 296 14.54 -6.96 -11.65
C VAL A 296 15.70 -6.50 -10.78
N ALA A 297 15.46 -6.06 -9.53
CA ALA A 297 16.52 -5.71 -8.61
C ALA A 297 17.52 -6.84 -8.44
N ALA A 298 17.05 -8.09 -8.29
CA ALA A 298 17.92 -9.26 -8.15
C ALA A 298 18.84 -9.48 -9.38
N LYS A 299 18.37 -9.20 -10.61
CA LYS A 299 19.20 -9.28 -11.83
C LYS A 299 20.34 -8.27 -11.83
N HIS A 300 20.12 -7.09 -11.21
CA HIS A 300 21.15 -6.05 -11.06
C HIS A 300 22.01 -6.20 -9.81
N GLY A 301 21.92 -7.34 -9.10
CA GLY A 301 22.63 -7.56 -7.84
C GLY A 301 22.19 -6.59 -6.74
N LEU A 302 20.95 -6.10 -6.83
CA LEU A 302 20.29 -5.24 -5.85
C LEU A 302 19.16 -6.01 -5.15
N VAL A 303 18.69 -5.45 -4.04
CA VAL A 303 17.47 -5.89 -3.36
C VAL A 303 16.54 -4.69 -3.21
N CYS A 304 15.32 -4.84 -3.68
CA CYS A 304 14.26 -3.85 -3.52
C CYS A 304 13.53 -4.10 -2.20
N LEU A 305 13.62 -3.14 -1.28
CA LEU A 305 12.94 -3.18 0.00
C LEU A 305 11.61 -2.42 -0.12
N LEU A 306 10.52 -3.13 0.11
CA LEU A 306 9.15 -2.59 0.08
C LEU A 306 8.59 -2.37 1.50
N HIS A 307 9.41 -2.48 2.54
CA HIS A 307 9.01 -2.20 3.91
C HIS A 307 8.78 -0.70 4.11
N GLU A 308 7.82 -0.33 4.95
CA GLU A 308 7.44 1.05 5.22
C GLU A 308 8.52 1.86 5.93
N LYS A 309 9.35 1.22 6.75
CA LYS A 309 10.43 1.86 7.52
C LYS A 309 11.66 0.96 7.58
N PRO A 310 12.39 0.79 6.47
CA PRO A 310 13.58 -0.09 6.47
C PRO A 310 14.70 0.44 7.35
N PHE A 311 14.79 1.77 7.51
CA PHE A 311 15.84 2.45 8.27
C PHE A 311 15.23 3.46 9.24
N ALA A 312 15.62 3.42 10.49
CA ALA A 312 15.23 4.45 11.48
C ALA A 312 15.96 5.77 11.20
N GLY A 313 15.31 6.89 11.53
CA GLY A 313 15.92 8.22 11.44
C GLY A 313 15.96 8.86 10.05
N VAL A 314 15.46 8.18 9.01
CA VAL A 314 15.25 8.73 7.65
C VAL A 314 13.82 8.52 7.21
N ASN A 315 13.39 9.12 6.10
CA ASN A 315 12.03 8.92 5.58
C ASN A 315 11.71 7.45 5.35
N GLY A 316 10.46 7.09 5.60
CA GLY A 316 9.90 5.79 5.24
C GLY A 316 9.29 5.80 3.85
N SER A 317 8.87 4.62 3.38
CA SER A 317 8.24 4.43 2.07
C SER A 317 6.75 4.17 2.18
N GLY A 318 5.98 4.86 1.36
CA GLY A 318 4.53 4.73 1.25
C GLY A 318 4.06 4.45 -0.16
N LYS A 319 2.74 4.58 -0.34
CA LYS A 319 2.05 4.65 -1.63
C LYS A 319 1.04 5.77 -1.56
N HIS A 320 1.19 6.78 -2.41
CA HIS A 320 0.14 7.76 -2.55
C HIS A 320 -0.95 7.20 -3.47
N ASN A 321 -2.14 6.97 -2.93
CA ASN A 321 -3.27 6.39 -3.64
C ASN A 321 -4.11 7.50 -4.25
N ASN A 322 -3.82 7.88 -5.50
CA ASN A 322 -4.54 8.90 -6.24
C ASN A 322 -5.87 8.34 -6.75
N TRP A 323 -6.96 8.63 -6.05
CA TRP A 323 -8.29 8.08 -6.28
C TRP A 323 -9.26 9.11 -6.88
N SER A 324 -10.07 8.68 -7.86
CA SER A 324 -11.12 9.50 -8.48
C SER A 324 -12.30 8.65 -8.95
N ILE A 325 -13.38 9.31 -9.39
CA ILE A 325 -14.61 8.70 -9.87
C ILE A 325 -14.92 9.25 -11.26
N ALA A 326 -15.21 8.37 -12.22
CA ALA A 326 -15.57 8.78 -13.58
C ALA A 326 -16.70 7.92 -14.15
N THR A 327 -17.45 8.51 -15.09
CA THR A 327 -18.45 7.81 -15.89
C THR A 327 -17.80 6.96 -16.97
N ASP A 328 -18.58 6.05 -17.59
CA ASP A 328 -18.18 5.26 -18.76
C ASP A 328 -17.85 6.12 -19.98
N ALA A 329 -18.36 7.36 -20.04
CA ALA A 329 -17.99 8.37 -21.04
C ALA A 329 -16.69 9.13 -20.72
N GLY A 330 -16.00 8.80 -19.61
CA GLY A 330 -14.76 9.46 -19.18
C GLY A 330 -14.94 10.80 -18.48
N VAL A 331 -16.16 11.18 -18.10
CA VAL A 331 -16.42 12.40 -17.34
C VAL A 331 -16.03 12.18 -15.89
N ASN A 332 -15.05 12.94 -15.40
CA ASN A 332 -14.61 12.89 -14.01
C ASN A 332 -15.59 13.66 -13.12
N LEU A 333 -16.18 12.96 -12.12
CA LEU A 333 -17.21 13.53 -11.22
C LEU A 333 -16.61 14.38 -10.10
N LEU A 334 -15.29 14.32 -9.90
CA LEU A 334 -14.53 15.17 -8.99
C LEU A 334 -13.83 16.34 -9.70
N SER A 335 -14.18 16.62 -10.95
CA SER A 335 -13.67 17.78 -11.67
C SER A 335 -14.50 19.02 -11.30
N PRO A 336 -13.90 20.06 -10.67
CA PRO A 336 -14.61 21.27 -10.26
C PRO A 336 -15.12 22.10 -11.45
N GLY A 337 -14.49 21.95 -12.63
CA GLY A 337 -14.73 22.80 -13.79
C GLY A 337 -14.12 24.20 -13.61
N GLU A 338 -14.59 25.15 -14.45
CA GLU A 338 -14.09 26.55 -14.38
C GLU A 338 -14.75 27.36 -13.26
N THR A 339 -15.97 26.99 -12.84
CA THR A 339 -16.74 27.65 -11.80
C THR A 339 -17.20 26.62 -10.74
N PRO A 340 -16.33 26.23 -9.78
CA PRO A 340 -16.64 25.21 -8.79
C PRO A 340 -17.90 25.51 -7.97
N TYR A 341 -18.14 26.79 -7.65
CA TYR A 341 -19.30 27.23 -6.87
C TYR A 341 -20.64 26.96 -7.56
N GLU A 342 -20.68 27.03 -8.90
CA GLU A 342 -21.88 26.78 -9.71
C GLU A 342 -22.06 25.31 -10.09
N ASN A 343 -21.04 24.47 -9.92
CA ASN A 343 -21.08 23.06 -10.28
C ASN A 343 -21.68 22.20 -9.16
N ALA A 344 -23.00 22.22 -9.08
CA ALA A 344 -23.75 21.53 -8.03
C ALA A 344 -23.51 20.00 -8.01
N GLN A 345 -23.30 19.36 -9.18
CA GLN A 345 -22.97 17.93 -9.26
C GLN A 345 -21.60 17.65 -8.64
N PHE A 346 -20.58 18.43 -9.00
CA PHE A 346 -19.25 18.32 -8.39
C PHE A 346 -19.33 18.52 -6.88
N LEU A 347 -20.03 19.58 -6.42
CA LEU A 347 -20.18 19.89 -4.98
C LEU A 347 -20.85 18.74 -4.22
N LEU A 348 -21.85 18.09 -4.82
CA LEU A 348 -22.48 16.91 -4.21
C LEU A 348 -21.48 15.77 -4.02
N PHE A 349 -20.72 15.41 -5.07
CA PHE A 349 -19.72 14.34 -4.98
C PHE A 349 -18.58 14.72 -4.02
N LEU A 350 -18.11 15.95 -4.02
CA LEU A 350 -17.13 16.47 -3.05
C LEU A 350 -17.65 16.31 -1.61
N CYS A 351 -18.86 16.76 -1.34
CA CYS A 351 -19.50 16.62 -0.03
C CYS A 351 -19.70 15.17 0.38
N ALA A 352 -20.00 14.29 -0.57
CA ALA A 352 -20.11 12.85 -0.29
C ALA A 352 -18.77 12.25 0.16
N VAL A 353 -17.66 12.67 -0.45
CA VAL A 353 -16.32 12.25 -0.02
C VAL A 353 -15.97 12.84 1.35
N ILE A 354 -16.22 14.13 1.59
CA ILE A 354 -15.95 14.77 2.88
C ILE A 354 -16.70 14.04 4.00
N LYS A 355 -18.00 13.81 3.80
CA LYS A 355 -18.83 13.07 4.76
C LYS A 355 -18.32 11.65 4.98
N ALA A 356 -17.97 10.93 3.91
CA ALA A 356 -17.49 9.56 3.97
C ALA A 356 -16.19 9.45 4.79
N VAL A 357 -15.26 10.37 4.57
CA VAL A 357 -13.97 10.39 5.28
C VAL A 357 -14.16 10.74 6.76
N ASP A 358 -15.05 11.66 7.07
CA ASP A 358 -15.33 12.05 8.46
C ASP A 358 -16.06 10.94 9.24
N ASP A 359 -17.13 10.38 8.68
CA ASP A 359 -17.91 9.33 9.35
C ASP A 359 -17.12 8.01 9.54
N TYR A 360 -16.21 7.72 8.61
CA TYR A 360 -15.47 6.44 8.54
C TYR A 360 -13.94 6.60 8.56
N GLN A 361 -13.42 7.64 9.25
CA GLN A 361 -11.99 7.85 9.43
C GLN A 361 -11.29 6.65 10.10
N ASP A 362 -11.99 5.92 10.97
CA ASP A 362 -11.56 4.66 11.56
C ASP A 362 -11.31 3.57 10.50
N LEU A 363 -12.25 3.35 9.58
CA LEU A 363 -12.07 2.38 8.50
C LEU A 363 -10.92 2.75 7.55
N LEU A 364 -10.73 4.04 7.27
CA LEU A 364 -9.57 4.49 6.47
C LEU A 364 -8.25 4.21 7.20
N ARG A 365 -8.18 4.45 8.52
CA ARG A 365 -6.99 4.11 9.31
C ARG A 365 -6.76 2.59 9.37
N ILE A 366 -7.81 1.81 9.57
CA ILE A 366 -7.75 0.33 9.58
C ILE A 366 -7.25 -0.20 8.23
N SER A 367 -7.65 0.41 7.13
CA SER A 367 -7.28 -0.04 5.78
C SER A 367 -5.78 -0.02 5.50
N VAL A 368 -5.01 0.70 6.30
CA VAL A 368 -3.56 0.87 6.19
C VAL A 368 -2.81 0.35 7.42
N ALA A 369 -3.50 -0.38 8.31
CA ALA A 369 -2.97 -0.90 9.55
C ALA A 369 -2.06 -2.11 9.34
N THR A 370 -0.77 -1.94 9.58
CA THR A 370 0.24 -3.00 9.62
C THR A 370 1.35 -2.62 10.61
N ALA A 371 2.06 -3.60 11.15
CA ALA A 371 3.20 -3.35 12.02
C ALA A 371 4.25 -2.43 11.36
N GLY A 372 4.55 -2.64 10.07
CA GLY A 372 5.48 -1.80 9.32
C GLY A 372 5.01 -0.35 9.19
N ASN A 373 3.74 -0.15 8.88
CA ASN A 373 3.19 1.20 8.68
C ASN A 373 2.99 1.97 10.00
N ASP A 374 2.81 1.26 11.13
CA ASP A 374 2.78 1.88 12.46
C ASP A 374 4.13 2.55 12.80
N HIS A 375 5.25 2.04 12.28
CA HIS A 375 6.58 2.67 12.41
C HIS A 375 6.77 3.89 11.50
N ARG A 376 5.99 4.00 10.41
CA ARG A 376 6.10 5.09 9.43
C ARG A 376 5.19 6.26 9.78
N LEU A 377 3.91 6.03 10.09
CA LEU A 377 2.93 7.09 10.31
C LEU A 377 3.33 8.02 11.45
N GLY A 378 3.32 9.33 11.18
CA GLY A 378 3.71 10.36 12.13
C GLY A 378 5.22 10.49 12.37
N ALA A 379 6.07 9.83 11.56
CA ALA A 379 7.52 9.90 11.66
C ALA A 379 8.15 10.35 10.35
N ASN A 380 9.20 11.20 10.41
CA ASN A 380 10.02 11.59 9.26
C ASN A 380 9.21 11.92 7.99
N GLU A 381 8.42 12.98 8.04
CA GLU A 381 7.59 13.49 6.93
C GLU A 381 6.45 12.56 6.45
N ALA A 382 6.11 11.54 7.19
CA ALA A 382 4.91 10.74 6.94
C ALA A 382 3.68 11.40 7.61
N PRO A 383 2.47 11.30 7.01
CA PRO A 383 1.26 11.86 7.59
C PRO A 383 0.98 11.24 8.97
N PRO A 384 0.36 12.03 9.89
CA PRO A 384 -0.03 11.50 11.21
C PRO A 384 -1.14 10.44 11.07
N ALA A 385 -1.39 9.70 12.16
CA ALA A 385 -2.46 8.71 12.22
C ALA A 385 -3.87 9.33 12.21
N VAL A 386 -3.99 10.62 12.46
CA VAL A 386 -5.24 11.37 12.37
C VAL A 386 -5.60 11.62 10.91
N VAL A 387 -6.77 11.17 10.49
CA VAL A 387 -7.27 11.44 9.13
C VAL A 387 -7.85 12.84 9.07
N SER A 388 -7.35 13.68 8.16
CA SER A 388 -7.90 15.00 7.85
C SER A 388 -7.87 15.24 6.34
N ILE A 389 -8.70 16.17 5.85
CA ILE A 389 -8.82 16.47 4.43
C ILE A 389 -8.22 17.85 4.14
N PHE A 390 -7.31 17.91 3.17
CA PHE A 390 -6.87 19.16 2.55
C PHE A 390 -7.66 19.44 1.28
N LEU A 391 -8.23 20.64 1.14
CA LEU A 391 -8.99 21.08 -0.04
C LEU A 391 -8.30 22.21 -0.82
N GLY A 392 -7.45 22.98 -0.16
CA GLY A 392 -6.85 24.21 -0.69
C GLY A 392 -7.75 25.44 -0.54
N ASP A 393 -7.16 26.61 -0.79
CA ASP A 393 -7.79 27.89 -0.48
C ASP A 393 -9.08 28.16 -1.27
N GLU A 394 -9.09 27.81 -2.56
CA GLU A 394 -10.24 28.07 -3.44
C GLU A 394 -11.47 27.26 -3.02
N LEU A 395 -11.33 25.94 -2.88
CA LEU A 395 -12.47 25.11 -2.48
C LEU A 395 -12.91 25.40 -1.04
N ASN A 396 -11.98 25.73 -0.15
CA ASN A 396 -12.34 26.13 1.20
C ASN A 396 -13.21 27.42 1.18
N ALA A 397 -12.82 28.44 0.41
CA ALA A 397 -13.60 29.64 0.25
C ALA A 397 -14.97 29.39 -0.41
N VAL A 398 -15.06 28.47 -1.38
CA VAL A 398 -16.35 28.05 -1.98
C VAL A 398 -17.25 27.42 -0.91
N LEU A 399 -16.73 26.50 -0.10
CA LEU A 399 -17.51 25.83 0.95
C LEU A 399 -17.96 26.82 2.04
N GLU A 400 -17.09 27.74 2.45
CA GLU A 400 -17.44 28.80 3.40
C GLU A 400 -18.55 29.73 2.86
N ALA A 401 -18.48 30.10 1.58
CA ALA A 401 -19.51 30.90 0.94
C ALA A 401 -20.88 30.18 0.94
N ILE A 402 -20.90 28.88 0.64
CA ILE A 402 -22.12 28.05 0.67
C ILE A 402 -22.64 27.90 2.10
N GLU A 403 -21.77 27.64 3.08
CA GLU A 403 -22.15 27.50 4.49
C GLU A 403 -22.85 28.76 4.98
N ASN A 404 -22.28 29.93 4.67
CA ASN A 404 -22.77 31.25 5.15
C ASN A 404 -23.80 31.89 4.25
N ASP A 405 -24.20 31.26 3.15
CA ASP A 405 -25.16 31.80 2.16
C ASP A 405 -24.73 33.17 1.62
N THR A 406 -23.43 33.30 1.29
CA THR A 406 -22.80 34.50 0.78
C THR A 406 -22.34 34.34 -0.67
N PRO A 407 -22.37 35.41 -1.49
CA PRO A 407 -21.88 35.33 -2.84
C PRO A 407 -20.39 35.02 -2.87
N TYR A 408 -20.00 34.10 -3.77
CA TYR A 408 -18.60 33.80 -4.06
C TYR A 408 -18.12 34.63 -5.24
N SER A 409 -17.07 35.43 -5.05
CA SER A 409 -16.59 36.37 -6.07
C SER A 409 -15.43 35.81 -6.94
N GLY A 410 -15.06 34.52 -6.72
CA GLY A 410 -13.93 33.91 -7.41
C GLY A 410 -12.56 34.31 -6.85
N THR A 411 -11.56 33.45 -7.08
CA THR A 411 -10.15 33.76 -6.81
C THR A 411 -9.49 34.21 -8.14
N GLU A 412 -8.86 35.40 -8.15
CA GLU A 412 -8.11 35.84 -9.33
C GLU A 412 -6.92 34.88 -9.58
N LYS A 413 -6.88 34.31 -10.80
CA LYS A 413 -5.72 33.51 -11.25
C LYS A 413 -4.50 34.42 -11.37
N THR A 414 -3.61 34.37 -10.41
CA THR A 414 -2.39 35.18 -10.38
C THR A 414 -1.37 34.63 -11.39
N GLN A 415 -0.93 35.50 -12.32
CA GLN A 415 0.13 35.12 -13.25
C GLN A 415 1.49 35.13 -12.55
N MET A 416 2.22 34.00 -12.63
CA MET A 416 3.57 33.88 -12.12
C MET A 416 4.54 34.72 -12.97
N LYS A 417 5.25 35.66 -12.31
CA LYS A 417 6.31 36.50 -12.91
C LYS A 417 7.63 36.12 -12.29
N LEU A 418 8.43 35.36 -13.02
CA LEU A 418 9.75 34.92 -12.54
C LEU A 418 10.85 36.01 -12.67
N GLY A 419 10.49 37.20 -13.13
CA GLY A 419 11.43 38.35 -13.24
C GLY A 419 12.41 38.27 -14.39
N VAL A 420 12.36 37.25 -15.24
CA VAL A 420 13.24 37.05 -16.40
C VAL A 420 12.40 36.94 -17.67
N ASN A 421 12.71 37.82 -18.67
CA ASN A 421 11.90 37.96 -19.87
C ASN A 421 11.88 36.72 -20.80
N VAL A 422 12.92 35.87 -20.76
CA VAL A 422 13.03 34.66 -21.59
C VAL A 422 12.27 33.50 -21.04
N LEU A 423 11.80 33.55 -19.79
CA LEU A 423 11.02 32.47 -19.18
C LEU A 423 9.53 32.61 -19.53
N PRO A 424 8.85 31.53 -19.84
CA PRO A 424 7.43 31.56 -20.15
C PRO A 424 6.63 32.03 -18.94
N LYS A 425 5.59 32.81 -19.19
CA LYS A 425 4.60 33.21 -18.20
C LYS A 425 3.53 32.12 -18.12
N PHE A 426 3.16 31.73 -16.91
CA PHE A 426 2.08 30.79 -16.66
C PHE A 426 1.25 31.22 -15.47
N ASN A 427 0.02 30.76 -15.39
CA ASN A 427 -0.84 31.02 -14.24
C ASN A 427 -0.43 30.13 -13.08
N ARG A 428 -0.41 30.69 -11.87
CA ARG A 428 -0.30 29.91 -10.65
C ARG A 428 -1.57 29.06 -10.48
N ASP A 429 -1.39 27.80 -10.06
CA ASP A 429 -2.52 26.98 -9.63
C ASP A 429 -3.18 27.59 -8.39
N THR A 430 -4.48 27.49 -8.29
CA THR A 430 -5.25 28.04 -7.14
C THR A 430 -5.11 27.20 -5.88
N THR A 431 -4.60 25.97 -6.01
CA THR A 431 -4.34 25.06 -4.89
C THR A 431 -2.90 24.58 -4.91
N ASP A 432 -2.24 24.60 -3.75
CA ASP A 432 -0.96 23.91 -3.53
C ASP A 432 -1.24 22.47 -3.08
N ARG A 433 -0.25 21.58 -3.27
CA ARG A 433 -0.28 20.22 -2.70
C ARG A 433 0.20 20.29 -1.25
N ASN A 434 -0.67 20.06 -0.29
CA ASN A 434 -0.25 19.94 1.10
C ASN A 434 0.33 18.52 1.34
N ARG A 435 1.65 18.40 1.28
CA ARG A 435 2.36 17.14 1.49
C ARG A 435 2.18 16.55 2.90
N THR A 436 1.73 17.36 3.85
CA THR A 436 1.54 16.92 5.24
C THR A 436 0.15 16.34 5.51
N SER A 437 -0.80 16.53 4.58
CA SER A 437 -2.16 16.03 4.72
C SER A 437 -2.23 14.53 4.39
N PRO A 438 -2.91 13.72 5.21
CA PRO A 438 -3.13 12.30 4.93
C PRO A 438 -4.12 12.05 3.78
N PHE A 439 -5.03 13.03 3.50
CA PHE A 439 -6.02 12.94 2.45
C PHE A 439 -6.21 14.29 1.78
N ALA A 440 -5.66 14.46 0.57
CA ALA A 440 -5.58 15.77 -0.09
C ALA A 440 -6.32 15.78 -1.43
N PHE A 441 -7.13 16.83 -1.67
CA PHE A 441 -7.69 17.10 -2.99
C PHE A 441 -6.63 17.74 -3.89
N THR A 442 -6.39 17.16 -5.06
CA THR A 442 -5.35 17.61 -6.00
C THR A 442 -5.93 17.91 -7.38
N GLY A 443 -6.97 18.74 -7.42
CA GLY A 443 -7.57 19.30 -8.63
C GLY A 443 -8.77 18.52 -9.19
N ASN A 444 -8.70 17.21 -9.32
CA ASN A 444 -9.80 16.36 -9.80
C ASN A 444 -9.77 14.94 -9.21
N LYS A 445 -9.03 14.76 -8.13
CA LYS A 445 -8.84 13.50 -7.44
C LYS A 445 -8.46 13.75 -5.99
N PHE A 446 -8.58 12.73 -5.15
CA PHE A 446 -8.03 12.70 -3.81
C PHE A 446 -6.80 11.81 -3.75
N GLU A 447 -5.79 12.27 -3.06
CA GLU A 447 -4.56 11.56 -2.78
C GLU A 447 -4.56 11.07 -1.33
N PHE A 448 -4.71 9.76 -1.13
CA PHE A 448 -4.64 9.13 0.19
C PHE A 448 -3.22 8.66 0.46
N ARG A 449 -2.50 9.31 1.37
CA ARG A 449 -1.05 9.18 1.60
C ARG A 449 -0.66 8.23 2.73
N MET A 450 -1.62 7.65 3.42
CA MET A 450 -1.33 6.82 4.60
C MET A 450 -0.92 5.38 4.26
N LEU A 451 -1.07 4.93 3.01
CA LEU A 451 -0.72 3.56 2.63
C LEU A 451 0.78 3.32 2.76
N GLY A 452 1.15 2.19 3.34
CA GLY A 452 2.53 1.74 3.39
C GLY A 452 3.01 1.13 2.08
N SER A 453 4.32 1.13 1.85
CA SER A 453 4.94 0.63 0.62
C SER A 453 4.62 -0.84 0.34
N SER A 454 4.55 -1.71 1.35
CA SER A 454 4.23 -3.13 1.19
C SER A 454 2.72 -3.40 1.09
N ASN A 455 1.85 -2.42 1.39
CA ASN A 455 0.42 -2.63 1.45
C ASN A 455 -0.18 -2.91 0.06
N SER A 456 -1.18 -3.77 -0.01
CA SER A 456 -2.08 -3.79 -1.16
C SER A 456 -2.98 -2.55 -1.13
N ILE A 457 -3.12 -1.88 -2.25
CA ILE A 457 -4.04 -0.74 -2.35
C ILE A 457 -5.52 -1.17 -2.30
N ALA A 458 -5.82 -2.46 -2.42
CA ALA A 458 -7.19 -2.97 -2.34
C ALA A 458 -7.89 -2.56 -1.04
N CYS A 459 -7.23 -2.72 0.12
CA CYS A 459 -7.86 -2.44 1.41
C CYS A 459 -8.32 -0.98 1.53
N ALA A 460 -7.46 -0.02 1.17
CA ALA A 460 -7.80 1.40 1.19
C ALA A 460 -8.97 1.72 0.25
N ASN A 461 -8.93 1.17 -0.97
CA ASN A 461 -9.98 1.41 -1.96
C ASN A 461 -11.31 0.73 -1.59
N ILE A 462 -11.29 -0.46 -0.97
CA ILE A 462 -12.51 -1.10 -0.44
C ILE A 462 -13.21 -0.18 0.56
N MET A 463 -12.48 0.33 1.55
CA MET A 463 -13.07 1.16 2.61
C MET A 463 -13.52 2.52 2.06
N LEU A 464 -12.70 3.17 1.23
CA LEU A 464 -13.05 4.46 0.64
C LEU A 464 -14.27 4.35 -0.29
N ASN A 465 -14.31 3.37 -1.19
CA ASN A 465 -15.44 3.14 -2.09
C ASN A 465 -16.73 2.88 -1.30
N SER A 466 -16.66 2.05 -0.24
CA SER A 466 -17.82 1.69 0.57
C SER A 466 -18.37 2.88 1.36
N ALA A 467 -17.48 3.66 1.98
CA ALA A 467 -17.87 4.87 2.73
C ALA A 467 -18.51 5.94 1.81
N VAL A 468 -17.92 6.13 0.62
CA VAL A 468 -18.50 7.06 -0.38
C VAL A 468 -19.84 6.53 -0.91
N ALA A 469 -19.98 5.21 -1.15
CA ALA A 469 -21.24 4.60 -1.54
C ALA A 469 -22.33 4.83 -0.49
N GLU A 470 -22.01 4.73 0.80
CA GLU A 470 -22.99 5.01 1.88
C GLU A 470 -23.40 6.48 1.89
N SER A 471 -22.46 7.42 1.76
CA SER A 471 -22.77 8.84 1.68
C SER A 471 -23.68 9.16 0.48
N LEU A 472 -23.37 8.61 -0.70
CA LEU A 472 -24.18 8.77 -1.90
C LEU A 472 -25.58 8.14 -1.75
N LYS A 473 -25.68 6.99 -1.07
CA LYS A 473 -26.97 6.34 -0.76
C LYS A 473 -27.84 7.24 0.12
N ILE A 474 -27.27 7.77 1.20
CA ILE A 474 -27.97 8.69 2.10
C ILE A 474 -28.49 9.91 1.32
N TYR A 475 -27.67 10.46 0.43
CA TYR A 475 -28.07 11.61 -0.40
C TYR A 475 -29.16 11.24 -1.40
N ALA A 476 -29.01 10.12 -2.11
CA ALA A 476 -30.02 9.66 -3.05
C ALA A 476 -31.37 9.38 -2.35
N ASP A 477 -31.35 8.67 -1.21
CA ASP A 477 -32.55 8.36 -0.44
C ASP A 477 -33.33 9.61 0.02
N ARG A 478 -32.62 10.72 0.26
CA ARG A 478 -33.23 12.03 0.62
C ARG A 478 -33.71 12.77 -0.61
N LEU A 479 -32.91 12.88 -1.65
CA LEU A 479 -33.18 13.66 -2.85
C LEU A 479 -34.32 13.07 -3.70
N GLU A 480 -34.40 11.72 -3.79
CA GLU A 480 -35.50 11.01 -4.48
C GLU A 480 -36.90 11.27 -3.87
N LYS A 481 -36.94 11.66 -2.60
CA LYS A 481 -38.19 11.95 -1.86
C LYS A 481 -38.50 13.43 -1.78
N ALA A 482 -37.64 14.29 -2.33
CA ALA A 482 -37.80 15.72 -2.22
C ALA A 482 -38.86 16.27 -3.21
N ASP A 483 -39.77 17.14 -2.74
CA ASP A 483 -40.73 17.83 -3.60
C ASP A 483 -40.03 18.80 -4.59
N ASN A 484 -38.91 19.39 -4.18
CA ASN A 484 -38.08 20.27 -5.00
C ASN A 484 -36.63 19.85 -4.89
N PHE A 485 -36.10 19.32 -5.97
CA PHE A 485 -34.71 18.77 -6.04
C PHE A 485 -33.68 19.85 -5.77
N GLU A 486 -33.76 21.02 -6.41
CA GLU A 486 -32.74 22.08 -6.30
C GLU A 486 -32.64 22.62 -4.87
N THR A 487 -33.77 22.88 -4.23
CA THR A 487 -33.79 23.33 -2.84
C THR A 487 -33.23 22.27 -1.90
N ALA A 488 -33.67 21.03 -2.05
CA ALA A 488 -33.19 19.91 -1.22
C ALA A 488 -31.69 19.65 -1.40
N LEU A 489 -31.20 19.79 -2.63
CA LEU A 489 -29.76 19.64 -2.95
C LEU A 489 -28.94 20.74 -2.26
N HIS A 490 -29.35 22.00 -2.40
CA HIS A 490 -28.66 23.14 -1.77
C HIS A 490 -28.62 23.00 -0.24
N GLU A 491 -29.75 22.70 0.38
CA GLU A 491 -29.83 22.44 1.83
C GLU A 491 -28.97 21.27 2.28
N MET A 492 -28.91 20.20 1.49
CA MET A 492 -28.12 19.02 1.79
C MET A 492 -26.61 19.31 1.73
N ILE A 493 -26.14 19.99 0.68
CA ILE A 493 -24.74 20.41 0.54
C ILE A 493 -24.36 21.31 1.72
N ARG A 494 -25.17 22.36 2.00
CA ARG A 494 -24.94 23.27 3.10
C ARG A 494 -24.89 22.56 4.46
N LYS A 495 -25.83 21.66 4.71
CA LYS A 495 -25.84 20.84 5.94
C LYS A 495 -24.62 19.97 6.07
N THR A 496 -24.22 19.28 4.99
CA THR A 496 -23.04 18.42 4.99
C THR A 496 -21.76 19.21 5.33
N ILE A 497 -21.57 20.37 4.70
CA ILE A 497 -20.43 21.24 4.99
C ILE A 497 -20.41 21.60 6.49
N LYS A 498 -21.53 22.04 7.03
CA LYS A 498 -21.63 22.43 8.43
C LYS A 498 -21.35 21.30 9.40
N ASP A 499 -21.86 20.09 9.11
CA ASP A 499 -21.76 18.94 10.00
C ASP A 499 -20.37 18.30 9.96
N HIS A 500 -19.66 18.38 8.82
CA HIS A 500 -18.41 17.64 8.56
C HIS A 500 -17.17 18.52 8.34
N LYS A 501 -17.26 19.85 8.54
CA LYS A 501 -16.12 20.75 8.35
C LYS A 501 -14.95 20.50 9.31
N ASN A 502 -15.16 19.83 10.43
CA ASN A 502 -14.11 19.53 11.40
C ASN A 502 -12.99 18.66 10.83
N ILE A 503 -13.29 17.82 9.82
CA ILE A 503 -12.29 16.97 9.14
C ILE A 503 -11.39 17.78 8.18
N ILE A 504 -11.82 18.99 7.75
CA ILE A 504 -11.10 19.82 6.79
C ILE A 504 -9.99 20.58 7.50
N PHE A 505 -8.73 20.37 7.06
CA PHE A 505 -7.57 21.05 7.61
C PHE A 505 -6.59 21.43 6.49
N ASN A 506 -6.38 22.71 6.28
CA ASN A 506 -5.47 23.24 5.25
C ASN A 506 -4.09 23.66 5.79
N GLY A 507 -3.81 23.37 7.06
CA GLY A 507 -2.56 23.72 7.73
C GLY A 507 -1.47 22.64 7.65
N ASN A 508 -0.43 22.80 8.47
CA ASN A 508 0.70 21.87 8.56
C ASN A 508 0.34 20.67 9.46
N GLY A 509 0.09 19.51 8.88
CA GLY A 509 -0.22 18.27 9.60
C GLY A 509 0.94 17.65 10.39
N TYR A 510 2.18 18.15 10.21
CA TYR A 510 3.34 17.71 10.99
C TYR A 510 3.56 18.50 12.29
N ASP A 511 2.78 19.57 12.51
CA ASP A 511 2.86 20.35 13.73
C ASP A 511 2.29 19.55 14.92
N ASP A 512 3.03 19.48 16.03
CA ASP A 512 2.59 18.76 17.23
C ASP A 512 1.27 19.34 17.79
N SER A 513 1.06 20.66 17.64
CA SER A 513 -0.17 21.34 18.04
C SER A 513 -1.39 20.89 17.25
N TRP A 514 -1.20 20.36 16.02
CA TRP A 514 -2.28 19.85 15.20
C TRP A 514 -2.94 18.60 15.83
N ILE A 515 -2.15 17.68 16.38
CA ILE A 515 -2.69 16.46 16.98
C ILE A 515 -3.60 16.81 18.17
N GLU A 516 -3.19 17.77 19.01
CA GLU A 516 -4.00 18.26 20.14
C GLU A 516 -5.30 18.94 19.61
N GLU A 517 -5.18 19.82 18.62
CA GLU A 517 -6.34 20.47 18.02
C GLU A 517 -7.32 19.45 17.41
N ALA A 518 -6.80 18.49 16.64
CA ALA A 518 -7.59 17.48 15.95
C ALA A 518 -8.39 16.61 16.93
N THR A 519 -7.75 16.16 18.00
CA THR A 519 -8.37 15.22 18.96
C THR A 519 -9.25 15.96 19.99
N GLU A 520 -8.77 17.02 20.59
CA GLU A 520 -9.45 17.68 21.72
C GLU A 520 -10.51 18.71 21.28
N LYS A 521 -10.26 19.43 20.17
CA LYS A 521 -11.18 20.48 19.72
C LYS A 521 -12.07 20.05 18.57
N ARG A 522 -11.59 19.20 17.69
CA ARG A 522 -12.33 18.77 16.49
C ARG A 522 -12.97 17.39 16.63
N GLY A 523 -12.56 16.60 17.64
CA GLY A 523 -13.12 15.26 17.91
C GLY A 523 -12.69 14.21 16.87
N LEU A 524 -11.55 14.42 16.17
CA LEU A 524 -11.02 13.47 15.21
C LEU A 524 -10.32 12.30 15.92
N LEU A 525 -10.32 11.13 15.28
CA LEU A 525 -9.72 9.92 15.82
C LEU A 525 -8.21 9.89 15.62
N ASN A 526 -7.47 9.43 16.62
CA ASN A 526 -6.02 9.25 16.58
C ASN A 526 -5.63 7.83 16.99
N TYR A 527 -5.85 6.87 16.15
CA TYR A 527 -5.44 5.48 16.35
C TYR A 527 -4.01 5.26 15.87
N ARG A 528 -3.05 5.38 16.76
CA ARG A 528 -1.62 5.37 16.40
C ARG A 528 -1.12 4.02 15.94
N THR A 529 -1.66 2.92 16.49
CA THR A 529 -1.17 1.57 16.24
C THR A 529 -2.24 0.65 15.66
N THR A 530 -1.82 -0.43 15.05
CA THR A 530 -2.71 -1.47 14.53
C THR A 530 -3.61 -2.07 15.64
N PRO A 531 -3.11 -2.42 16.84
CA PRO A 531 -3.97 -2.85 17.93
C PRO A 531 -5.00 -1.82 18.40
N ASP A 532 -4.73 -0.52 18.23
CA ASP A 532 -5.68 0.52 18.59
C ASP A 532 -6.84 0.63 17.61
N CYS A 533 -6.58 0.49 16.30
CA CYS A 533 -7.59 0.77 15.28
C CYS A 533 -8.38 -0.48 14.87
N VAL A 534 -7.76 -1.63 14.73
CA VAL A 534 -8.40 -2.84 14.15
C VAL A 534 -9.63 -3.32 14.90
N PRO A 535 -9.74 -3.23 16.25
CA PRO A 535 -10.96 -3.57 16.97
C PRO A 535 -12.20 -2.83 16.48
N HIS A 536 -12.06 -1.60 16.01
CA HIS A 536 -13.16 -0.78 15.48
C HIS A 536 -13.72 -1.26 14.14
N LEU A 537 -13.06 -2.23 13.47
CA LEU A 537 -13.64 -2.90 12.29
C LEU A 537 -14.98 -3.56 12.62
N LEU A 538 -15.14 -4.01 13.87
CA LEU A 538 -16.34 -4.70 14.35
C LEU A 538 -17.34 -3.77 15.04
N ASP A 539 -17.10 -2.46 15.05
CA ASP A 539 -18.08 -1.48 15.54
C ASP A 539 -19.35 -1.54 14.71
N LYS A 540 -20.51 -1.46 15.39
CA LYS A 540 -21.82 -1.64 14.75
C LYS A 540 -22.01 -0.76 13.50
N LYS A 541 -21.57 0.50 13.54
CA LYS A 541 -21.70 1.41 12.38
C LYS A 541 -20.96 0.88 11.14
N ASN A 542 -19.80 0.30 11.35
CA ASN A 542 -18.93 -0.21 10.30
C ASN A 542 -19.46 -1.53 9.73
N VAL A 543 -19.89 -2.43 10.62
CA VAL A 543 -20.52 -3.70 10.24
C VAL A 543 -21.82 -3.42 9.46
N ASP A 544 -22.70 -2.58 9.98
CA ASP A 544 -23.98 -2.24 9.32
C ASP A 544 -23.75 -1.65 7.91
N MET A 545 -22.79 -0.75 7.76
CA MET A 545 -22.48 -0.12 6.48
C MET A 545 -21.93 -1.15 5.49
N LEU A 546 -20.90 -1.88 5.86
CA LEU A 546 -20.22 -2.84 4.96
C LEU A 546 -21.11 -4.01 4.55
N THR A 547 -21.98 -4.48 5.46
CA THR A 547 -22.93 -5.56 5.18
C THR A 547 -24.13 -5.09 4.37
N SER A 548 -24.65 -3.88 4.62
CA SER A 548 -25.79 -3.32 3.88
C SER A 548 -25.46 -3.09 2.40
N HIS A 549 -24.21 -2.81 2.08
CA HIS A 549 -23.73 -2.70 0.71
C HIS A 549 -23.27 -4.04 0.10
N GLY A 550 -23.30 -5.11 0.88
CA GLY A 550 -22.87 -6.46 0.43
C GLY A 550 -21.36 -6.55 0.15
N VAL A 551 -20.55 -5.65 0.71
CA VAL A 551 -19.09 -5.66 0.54
C VAL A 551 -18.47 -6.80 1.35
N PHE A 552 -18.92 -6.96 2.59
CA PHE A 552 -18.54 -8.05 3.48
C PHE A 552 -19.76 -8.66 4.17
N SER A 553 -19.69 -9.94 4.51
CA SER A 553 -20.53 -10.53 5.55
C SER A 553 -19.93 -10.25 6.94
N GLU A 554 -20.72 -10.40 8.00
CA GLU A 554 -20.21 -10.29 9.38
C GLU A 554 -19.10 -11.31 9.66
N ALA A 555 -19.24 -12.53 9.11
CA ALA A 555 -18.23 -13.57 9.24
C ALA A 555 -16.90 -13.18 8.54
N GLU A 556 -16.98 -12.59 7.35
CA GLU A 556 -15.81 -12.08 6.63
C GLU A 556 -15.12 -10.91 7.38
N LEU A 557 -15.88 -10.02 8.03
CA LEU A 557 -15.31 -8.94 8.86
C LEU A 557 -14.60 -9.49 10.10
N LYS A 558 -15.23 -10.44 10.78
CA LYS A 558 -14.61 -11.10 11.94
C LYS A 558 -13.31 -11.81 11.54
N SER A 559 -13.32 -12.53 10.43
CA SER A 559 -12.13 -13.18 9.89
C SER A 559 -10.99 -12.18 9.63
N ARG A 560 -11.29 -11.03 9.07
CA ARG A 560 -10.27 -10.01 8.78
C ARG A 560 -9.72 -9.36 10.04
N TYR A 561 -10.56 -9.14 11.03
CA TYR A 561 -10.11 -8.71 12.36
C TYR A 561 -9.07 -9.70 12.93
N GLU A 562 -9.42 -10.98 12.98
CA GLU A 562 -8.53 -12.04 13.48
C GLU A 562 -7.21 -12.11 12.69
N ILE A 563 -7.28 -12.15 11.35
CA ILE A 563 -6.10 -12.28 10.48
C ILE A 563 -5.20 -11.04 10.61
N THR A 564 -5.76 -9.84 10.69
CA THR A 564 -4.95 -8.61 10.75
C THR A 564 -4.17 -8.52 12.06
N LEU A 565 -4.80 -8.83 13.19
CA LEU A 565 -4.13 -8.83 14.49
C LEU A 565 -3.14 -10.00 14.63
N ASP A 566 -3.49 -11.20 14.18
CA ASP A 566 -2.58 -12.35 14.15
C ASP A 566 -1.32 -12.07 13.31
N ASN A 567 -1.50 -11.44 12.15
CA ASN A 567 -0.37 -11.05 11.29
C ASN A 567 0.51 -9.98 11.96
N TYR A 568 -0.09 -9.01 12.65
CA TYR A 568 0.63 -8.03 13.45
C TYR A 568 1.46 -8.71 14.53
N CYS A 569 0.85 -9.60 15.32
CA CYS A 569 1.52 -10.34 16.39
C CYS A 569 2.70 -11.14 15.86
N LYS A 570 2.49 -11.93 14.81
CA LYS A 570 3.54 -12.76 14.18
C LYS A 570 4.68 -11.93 13.64
N THR A 571 4.39 -10.78 13.01
CA THR A 571 5.42 -9.89 12.47
C THR A 571 6.33 -9.37 13.58
N VAL A 572 5.77 -8.82 14.64
CA VAL A 572 6.57 -8.26 15.75
C VAL A 572 7.31 -9.36 16.53
N ILE A 573 6.71 -10.55 16.69
CA ILE A 573 7.37 -11.71 17.32
C ILE A 573 8.58 -12.16 16.48
N ILE A 574 8.48 -12.22 15.16
CA ILE A 574 9.60 -12.56 14.26
C ILE A 574 10.71 -11.52 14.42
N GLU A 575 10.37 -10.24 14.45
CA GLU A 575 11.34 -9.15 14.66
C GLU A 575 12.04 -9.29 16.02
N ALA A 576 11.29 -9.48 17.10
CA ALA A 576 11.83 -9.64 18.43
C ALA A 576 12.77 -10.87 18.55
N ASN A 577 12.36 -12.02 18.00
CA ASN A 577 13.19 -13.22 17.99
C ASN A 577 14.48 -13.01 17.18
N THR A 578 14.39 -12.28 16.05
CA THR A 578 15.56 -11.94 15.24
C THR A 578 16.53 -11.03 16.01
N MET A 579 16.01 -10.04 16.75
CA MET A 579 16.84 -9.19 17.61
C MET A 579 17.57 -10.00 18.68
N VAL A 580 16.87 -10.92 19.36
CA VAL A 580 17.46 -11.78 20.38
C VAL A 580 18.56 -12.67 19.79
N ASP A 581 18.31 -13.28 18.63
CA ASP A 581 19.29 -14.12 17.95
C ASP A 581 20.55 -13.32 17.55
N MET A 582 20.36 -12.19 16.87
CA MET A 582 21.47 -11.31 16.46
C MET A 582 22.29 -10.82 17.67
N ALA A 583 21.62 -10.40 18.73
CA ALA A 583 22.27 -9.92 19.95
C ALA A 583 23.14 -11.02 20.60
N LYS A 584 22.58 -12.22 20.78
CA LYS A 584 23.26 -13.33 21.48
C LYS A 584 24.35 -14.00 20.66
N THR A 585 24.12 -14.18 19.35
CA THR A 585 24.99 -15.02 18.53
C THR A 585 26.11 -14.26 17.83
N GLN A 586 25.96 -12.96 17.61
CA GLN A 586 26.91 -12.17 16.84
C GLN A 586 27.33 -10.86 17.51
N ILE A 587 26.40 -10.04 18.02
CA ILE A 587 26.73 -8.72 18.58
C ILE A 587 27.53 -8.85 19.89
N LEU A 588 27.04 -9.61 20.86
CA LEU A 588 27.76 -9.83 22.10
C LEU A 588 29.16 -10.40 21.90
N PRO A 589 29.35 -11.47 21.09
CA PRO A 589 30.69 -11.97 20.77
C PRO A 589 31.61 -10.94 20.12
N ALA A 590 31.09 -10.05 19.27
CA ALA A 590 31.85 -9.01 18.60
C ALA A 590 32.29 -7.92 19.59
N VAL A 591 31.38 -7.43 20.43
CA VAL A 591 31.65 -6.43 21.48
C VAL A 591 32.70 -6.94 22.45
N GLU A 592 32.55 -8.17 22.96
CA GLU A 592 33.50 -8.82 23.86
C GLU A 592 34.88 -9.04 23.21
N SER A 593 34.89 -9.41 21.93
CA SER A 593 36.15 -9.60 21.19
C SER A 593 36.95 -8.29 21.07
N TYR A 594 36.28 -7.18 20.81
CA TYR A 594 36.91 -5.86 20.74
C TYR A 594 37.32 -5.35 22.12
N ALA A 595 36.50 -5.52 23.15
CA ALA A 595 36.84 -5.19 24.54
C ALA A 595 38.10 -5.97 25.00
N LYS A 596 38.18 -7.27 24.68
CA LYS A 596 39.36 -8.08 24.94
C LYS A 596 40.60 -7.53 24.26
N GLU A 597 40.53 -7.15 22.97
CA GLU A 597 41.66 -6.57 22.23
C GLU A 597 42.17 -5.29 22.87
N MET A 598 41.26 -4.42 23.30
CA MET A 598 41.61 -3.20 24.01
C MET A 598 42.25 -3.47 25.38
N ALA A 599 41.75 -4.44 26.12
CA ALA A 599 42.32 -4.86 27.40
C ALA A 599 43.77 -5.43 27.23
N LEU A 600 43.97 -6.25 26.21
CA LEU A 600 45.31 -6.79 25.86
C LEU A 600 46.26 -5.66 25.44
N THR A 601 45.80 -4.69 24.66
CA THR A 601 46.59 -3.51 24.26
C THR A 601 46.98 -2.67 25.46
N ALA A 602 46.09 -2.40 26.38
CA ALA A 602 46.41 -1.70 27.63
C ALA A 602 47.44 -2.44 28.47
N SER A 603 47.27 -3.76 28.63
CA SER A 603 48.20 -4.60 29.38
C SER A 603 49.62 -4.61 28.74
N ALA A 604 49.69 -4.76 27.42
CA ALA A 604 50.94 -4.73 26.67
C ALA A 604 51.70 -3.38 26.83
N LYS A 605 50.96 -2.25 26.71
CA LYS A 605 51.51 -0.90 26.93
C LYS A 605 52.09 -0.74 28.34
N LYS A 606 51.33 -1.15 29.39
CA LYS A 606 51.76 -1.10 30.77
C LYS A 606 52.95 -2.04 31.09
N SER A 607 53.03 -3.15 30.36
CA SER A 607 54.17 -4.08 30.52
C SER A 607 55.49 -3.54 29.94
N LEU A 608 55.39 -2.65 28.91
CA LEU A 608 56.56 -1.95 28.35
C LEU A 608 57.04 -0.83 29.30
N ASP A 609 56.12 0.02 29.76
CA ASP A 609 56.38 1.10 30.69
C ASP A 609 55.06 1.51 31.40
N GLN A 610 55.10 1.48 32.75
CA GLN A 610 53.95 1.84 33.56
C GLN A 610 53.47 3.31 33.40
N SER A 611 54.31 4.19 32.85
CA SER A 611 53.99 5.60 32.61
C SER A 611 53.17 5.78 31.30
N ILE A 612 53.11 4.79 30.40
CA ILE A 612 52.35 4.94 29.15
C ILE A 612 50.87 5.07 29.46
N ALA A 613 50.25 6.12 28.89
CA ALA A 613 48.81 6.35 29.08
C ALA A 613 47.95 5.27 28.39
N CYS A 614 46.93 4.77 29.09
CA CYS A 614 45.98 3.75 28.62
C CYS A 614 44.55 4.16 28.92
N SER A 615 44.26 5.45 29.13
CA SER A 615 42.93 5.93 29.46
C SER A 615 41.90 5.68 28.35
N TYR A 616 42.33 5.70 27.10
CA TYR A 616 41.48 5.35 25.96
C TYR A 616 41.05 3.88 26.02
N GLU A 617 42.02 2.97 26.08
CA GLU A 617 41.77 1.53 26.06
C GLU A 617 40.91 1.09 27.26
N THR A 618 41.30 1.53 28.47
CA THR A 618 40.57 1.20 29.69
C THR A 618 39.16 1.80 29.70
N GLY A 619 39.00 2.99 29.12
CA GLY A 619 37.69 3.63 28.97
C GLY A 619 36.77 2.86 28.01
N ILE A 620 37.30 2.38 26.88
CA ILE A 620 36.54 1.52 25.94
C ILE A 620 36.16 0.20 26.58
N VAL A 621 37.11 -0.48 27.25
CA VAL A 621 36.84 -1.76 27.93
C VAL A 621 35.71 -1.58 28.97
N SER A 622 35.78 -0.55 29.81
CA SER A 622 34.75 -0.31 30.83
C SER A 622 33.38 -0.05 30.23
N LYS A 623 33.29 0.77 29.16
CA LYS A 623 32.02 1.07 28.49
C LYS A 623 31.44 -0.15 27.79
N LEU A 624 32.23 -0.86 27.01
CA LEU A 624 31.76 -2.02 26.26
C LEU A 624 31.36 -3.18 27.21
N SER A 625 32.07 -3.42 28.30
CA SER A 625 31.67 -4.43 29.29
C SER A 625 30.31 -4.12 29.92
N ASN A 626 30.07 -2.83 30.28
CA ASN A 626 28.78 -2.41 30.82
C ASN A 626 27.66 -2.56 29.77
N LEU A 627 27.92 -2.22 28.51
CA LEU A 627 26.95 -2.39 27.43
C LEU A 627 26.68 -3.87 27.13
N ALA A 628 27.71 -4.72 27.15
CA ALA A 628 27.56 -6.17 26.97
C ALA A 628 26.61 -6.77 28.03
N ASP A 629 26.79 -6.42 29.31
CA ASP A 629 25.89 -6.83 30.39
C ASP A 629 24.45 -6.36 30.14
N GLN A 630 24.26 -5.11 29.72
CA GLN A 630 22.95 -4.56 29.40
C GLN A 630 22.32 -5.24 28.19
N ILE A 631 23.09 -5.51 27.13
CA ILE A 631 22.61 -6.24 25.95
C ILE A 631 22.14 -7.64 26.36
N ALA A 632 22.90 -8.36 27.18
CA ALA A 632 22.54 -9.69 27.65
C ALA A 632 21.22 -9.67 28.44
N VAL A 633 21.09 -8.77 29.40
CA VAL A 633 19.88 -8.61 30.23
C VAL A 633 18.67 -8.22 29.40
N ASN A 634 18.83 -7.25 28.48
CA ASN A 634 17.72 -6.79 27.62
C ASN A 634 17.27 -7.87 26.62
N ALA A 635 18.21 -8.66 26.09
CA ALA A 635 17.87 -9.77 25.19
C ALA A 635 17.08 -10.88 25.92
N GLU A 636 17.41 -11.16 27.18
CA GLU A 636 16.64 -12.11 28.01
C GLU A 636 15.26 -11.55 28.39
N SER A 637 15.20 -10.26 28.76
CA SER A 637 13.94 -9.58 29.07
C SER A 637 13.00 -9.55 27.84
N LEU A 638 13.54 -9.31 26.63
CA LEU A 638 12.77 -9.36 25.40
C LEU A 638 12.25 -10.76 25.10
N ALA A 639 13.08 -11.80 25.24
CA ALA A 639 12.66 -13.19 25.04
C ALA A 639 11.53 -13.58 26.00
N ALA A 640 11.64 -13.20 27.28
CA ALA A 640 10.58 -13.43 28.28
C ALA A 640 9.27 -12.72 27.90
N ALA A 641 9.33 -11.45 27.49
CA ALA A 641 8.15 -10.71 27.06
C ALA A 641 7.44 -11.33 25.84
N VAL A 642 8.21 -11.90 24.90
CA VAL A 642 7.66 -12.64 23.75
C VAL A 642 6.95 -13.91 24.21
N ASP A 643 7.55 -14.68 25.14
CA ASP A 643 6.93 -15.89 25.65
C ASP A 643 5.66 -15.60 26.46
N ASP A 644 5.66 -14.52 27.26
CA ASP A 644 4.47 -14.07 28.00
C ASP A 644 3.34 -13.69 27.05
N ALA A 645 3.63 -12.94 25.97
CA ALA A 645 2.63 -12.53 25.00
C ALA A 645 2.02 -13.74 24.27
N LYS A 646 2.82 -14.71 23.84
CA LYS A 646 2.34 -15.94 23.15
C LYS A 646 1.42 -16.82 24.02
N ASN A 647 1.46 -16.68 25.33
CA ASN A 647 0.57 -17.41 26.23
C ASN A 647 -0.84 -16.80 26.34
N ILE A 648 -1.08 -15.64 25.72
CA ILE A 648 -2.39 -14.97 25.66
C ILE A 648 -3.20 -15.59 24.52
N SER A 649 -4.38 -16.13 24.83
CA SER A 649 -5.21 -16.82 23.84
C SER A 649 -6.10 -15.90 23.00
N ASP A 650 -6.44 -14.72 23.50
CA ASP A 650 -7.23 -13.72 22.77
C ASP A 650 -6.31 -12.86 21.92
N VAL A 651 -6.52 -12.83 20.61
CA VAL A 651 -5.65 -12.13 19.65
C VAL A 651 -5.61 -10.62 19.88
N GLY A 652 -6.71 -10.02 20.33
CA GLY A 652 -6.78 -8.59 20.67
C GLY A 652 -5.91 -8.29 21.90
N ALA A 653 -6.03 -9.09 22.96
CA ALA A 653 -5.21 -8.95 24.16
C ALA A 653 -3.73 -9.27 23.88
N GLU A 654 -3.42 -10.27 23.06
CA GLU A 654 -2.06 -10.58 22.63
C GLU A 654 -1.43 -9.40 21.88
N SER A 655 -2.15 -8.82 20.91
CA SER A 655 -1.67 -7.68 20.14
C SER A 655 -1.40 -6.45 21.01
N ALA A 656 -2.25 -6.18 22.01
CA ALA A 656 -2.04 -5.11 22.96
C ALA A 656 -0.80 -5.35 23.85
N ALA A 657 -0.62 -6.57 24.35
CA ALA A 657 0.57 -6.94 25.14
C ALA A 657 1.87 -6.82 24.31
N ILE A 658 1.83 -7.20 23.03
CA ILE A 658 2.96 -7.04 22.11
C ILE A 658 3.29 -5.56 21.90
N ARG A 659 2.30 -4.70 21.68
CA ARG A 659 2.50 -3.25 21.56
C ARG A 659 3.10 -2.67 22.84
N ASP A 660 2.56 -3.01 24.00
CA ASP A 660 2.90 -2.35 25.27
C ASP A 660 4.19 -2.89 25.90
N SER A 661 4.50 -4.17 25.71
CA SER A 661 5.64 -4.83 26.34
C SER A 661 6.75 -5.18 25.34
N VAL A 662 6.43 -5.95 24.27
CA VAL A 662 7.46 -6.46 23.36
C VAL A 662 8.14 -5.33 22.60
N LEU A 663 7.38 -4.40 22.02
CA LEU A 663 7.96 -3.25 21.29
C LEU A 663 8.78 -2.35 22.22
N ALA A 664 8.37 -2.14 23.47
CA ALA A 664 9.15 -1.37 24.45
C ALA A 664 10.51 -2.04 24.70
N LYS A 665 10.52 -3.36 24.92
CA LYS A 665 11.75 -4.15 25.14
C LYS A 665 12.65 -4.21 23.91
N MET A 666 12.08 -4.25 22.70
CA MET A 666 12.84 -4.11 21.45
C MET A 666 13.55 -2.75 21.40
N GLY A 667 12.87 -1.68 21.80
CA GLY A 667 13.47 -0.33 21.87
C GLY A 667 14.61 -0.24 22.88
N GLU A 668 14.45 -0.82 24.09
CA GLU A 668 15.50 -0.88 25.09
C GLU A 668 16.74 -1.65 24.61
N LEU A 669 16.56 -2.81 24.00
CA LEU A 669 17.67 -3.60 23.44
C LEU A 669 18.36 -2.87 22.30
N ARG A 670 17.60 -2.25 21.40
CA ARG A 670 18.15 -1.48 20.28
C ARG A 670 19.03 -0.34 20.77
N ALA A 671 18.60 0.43 21.76
CA ALA A 671 19.33 1.59 22.25
C ALA A 671 20.73 1.22 22.72
N VAL A 672 20.88 0.15 23.49
CA VAL A 672 22.19 -0.29 24.02
C VAL A 672 23.07 -0.91 22.94
N VAL A 673 22.48 -1.61 21.96
CA VAL A 673 23.22 -2.19 20.82
C VAL A 673 23.71 -1.09 19.87
N ASP A 674 22.88 -0.12 19.54
CA ASP A 674 23.24 1.01 18.66
C ASP A 674 24.37 1.87 19.30
N GLU A 675 24.37 2.01 20.64
CA GLU A 675 25.49 2.64 21.36
C GLU A 675 26.78 1.80 21.28
N ALA A 676 26.68 0.48 21.47
CA ALA A 676 27.83 -0.41 21.38
C ALA A 676 28.43 -0.41 19.96
N GLU A 677 27.62 -0.30 18.91
CA GLU A 677 28.08 -0.14 17.52
C GLU A 677 29.01 1.08 17.36
N THR A 678 28.66 2.22 17.97
CA THR A 678 29.48 3.45 17.87
C THR A 678 30.85 3.34 18.54
N LEU A 679 31.02 2.42 19.48
CA LEU A 679 32.24 2.21 20.26
C LEU A 679 33.07 1.04 19.78
N THR A 680 32.50 0.13 19.02
CA THR A 680 33.16 -1.08 18.52
C THR A 680 33.80 -0.77 17.15
N ALA A 681 35.07 -1.15 16.97
CA ALA A 681 35.74 -0.92 15.68
C ALA A 681 35.04 -1.67 14.55
N LYS A 682 34.99 -1.04 13.37
CA LYS A 682 34.27 -1.54 12.20
C LYS A 682 34.66 -2.98 11.82
N ASP A 683 35.93 -3.34 11.95
CA ASP A 683 36.44 -4.69 11.62
C ASP A 683 35.96 -5.78 12.58
N TYR A 684 35.45 -5.39 13.76
CA TYR A 684 34.84 -6.28 14.75
C TYR A 684 33.32 -6.32 14.64
N TRP A 685 32.69 -5.22 14.16
CA TRP A 685 31.21 -5.15 14.08
C TRP A 685 30.69 -6.12 13.03
N PRO A 686 29.71 -7.00 13.36
CA PRO A 686 29.36 -8.14 12.50
C PRO A 686 28.48 -7.77 11.30
N TYR A 687 27.97 -6.54 11.21
CA TYR A 687 26.98 -6.16 10.20
C TYR A 687 27.36 -4.90 9.43
N PRO A 688 26.93 -4.76 8.16
CA PRO A 688 26.96 -3.49 7.45
C PRO A 688 26.23 -2.39 8.24
N SER A 689 26.88 -1.23 8.38
CA SER A 689 26.30 -0.05 9.05
C SER A 689 25.25 0.64 8.17
N TYR A 690 24.50 1.58 8.75
CA TYR A 690 23.59 2.43 7.97
C TYR A 690 24.31 3.20 6.86
N ALA A 691 25.54 3.66 7.09
CA ALA A 691 26.36 4.30 6.05
C ALA A 691 26.63 3.37 4.86
N ASP A 692 26.93 2.08 5.15
CA ASP A 692 27.17 1.09 4.10
C ASP A 692 25.87 0.79 3.32
N LEU A 693 24.72 0.64 4.01
CA LEU A 693 23.45 0.30 3.40
C LEU A 693 22.88 1.46 2.57
N LEU A 694 22.84 2.68 3.12
CA LEU A 694 22.20 3.84 2.49
C LEU A 694 23.05 4.45 1.37
N PHE A 695 24.37 4.28 1.41
CA PHE A 695 25.30 4.87 0.43
C PHE A 695 26.09 3.84 -0.40
N GLY A 696 25.80 2.54 -0.25
CA GLY A 696 26.51 1.45 -0.91
C GLY A 696 26.20 1.29 -2.40
N VAL A 697 25.03 1.68 -2.87
CA VAL A 697 24.68 1.63 -4.30
C VAL A 697 25.29 2.85 -5.01
N ARG A 698 26.11 2.58 -6.06
CA ARG A 698 26.82 3.62 -6.83
C ARG A 698 26.47 3.57 -8.31
#